data_c3458abf101740114d23a5c62b82956a
#
_entry.id   c3458abf101740114d23a5c62b82956a
#
_cell.length_a   1.000
_cell.length_b   1.000
_cell.length_c   1.000
_cell.angle_alpha   90.00
_cell.angle_beta   90.00
_cell.angle_gamma   90.00
#
_symmetry.space_group_name_H-M   'P 1'
#
loop_
_entity.id
_entity.type
_entity.pdbx_description
1 polymer ?
#
loop_
_entity_poly.entity_id
_entity_poly.type
_entity_poly.pdbx_seq_one_letter_code
_entity_poly.pdbx_strand_id
1 'polypeptide(L)'
;KSNKEDGQLNYLQECVLEEAIQHAKTNRWIQTISSQKLLYTASFSLWMGIGFLFFIYQLIILDPGAINASPQLTADENAVVSDTPLYKVTVEPGDAEVEKGSGLVVMARFEGGVPESATLILGEGKEQELRLSMTRNLGDPIYGVRISEITGHTTYRIEFPEGQSNTFQINTYEHPSLLVADARITPPEYTRLPVREMKDVRTVSLPEGANVTFTFTLNKPVMGAWLSPKDGEPVRLEQDADVANLYTASLSPPKSIRYQLDLMDDDGRRNKLPPRFSIDIIPNKIAKLKVLFPRGDKRVSPLQEIEFEAEISDDFGLGTYGLTYTLPGVSTKELILSQTEESPVYKAKARHLLALEELNVMPDQLLTWYFWAEDRGPNGQPRRHEGDMYFAEVRPFDEIYREGMSQRSEEMPGTEKKQLADKLANQQKLIINATWKLKRQAEDVIPKTFLQDVELIRQSQAQLQQETEEAMEQFDDPEVAEDLGKAANFMQTAMDELENAADNNKAKPLEPALTAEQQALAQLLKLRAREFIVSQSQQGKGKGQSSQSQRNEEQLRNLDIKKKEQRYETANQNQQQDQEKREDHQALSRLKELAQRQNDLAEKLKDLQTALQEAKTEEERKELERQLKRLREEQRRMLADLDGLRQRVQQPENRERNQQASKQLEKTREKMTEAAEALQKRNLDKAVNSTTRAQRDLEDLRDEF
;
A
#
# COMPACT_ATOMS: atom_id res chain seq x y z
N LYS A 1 -21.12 30.47 -24.33
CA LYS A 1 -21.69 31.48 -25.27
C LYS A 1 -22.93 32.01 -24.60
N SER A 2 -22.86 33.18 -24.00
CA SER A 2 -23.96 33.88 -23.39
C SER A 2 -24.75 34.64 -24.49
N ASN A 3 -26.02 34.41 -24.56
CA ASN A 3 -26.93 35.30 -25.29
C ASN A 3 -26.92 36.66 -24.59
N LYS A 4 -26.44 37.66 -25.29
CA LYS A 4 -26.66 39.07 -24.96
C LYS A 4 -27.98 39.47 -25.57
N GLU A 5 -29.00 39.47 -24.81
CA GLU A 5 -30.15 40.36 -24.98
C GLU A 5 -30.59 40.83 -23.59
N ASP A 6 -30.61 42.17 -23.41
CA ASP A 6 -30.93 42.93 -22.23
C ASP A 6 -29.99 42.81 -21.04
N GLY A 7 -29.27 43.91 -20.75
CA GLY A 7 -28.24 44.10 -19.77
C GLY A 7 -28.60 43.88 -18.30
N GLN A 8 -29.52 42.98 -17.98
CA GLN A 8 -29.84 42.53 -16.64
C GLN A 8 -29.34 41.10 -16.44
N LEU A 9 -28.42 40.95 -15.49
CA LEU A 9 -27.90 39.64 -15.05
C LEU A 9 -29.07 38.85 -14.42
N ASN A 10 -29.17 37.57 -14.77
CA ASN A 10 -30.13 36.64 -14.13
C ASN A 10 -29.70 36.42 -12.68
N TYR A 11 -30.63 36.20 -11.77
CA TYR A 11 -30.42 36.03 -10.32
C TYR A 11 -29.25 35.04 -9.99
N LEU A 12 -29.12 33.96 -10.74
CA LEU A 12 -27.99 33.02 -10.60
C LEU A 12 -26.63 33.62 -11.03
N GLN A 13 -26.63 34.52 -11.99
CA GLN A 13 -25.42 35.22 -12.43
C GLN A 13 -25.00 36.33 -11.45
N GLU A 14 -25.95 37.00 -10.79
CA GLU A 14 -25.69 37.91 -9.70
C GLU A 14 -25.12 37.20 -8.48
N CYS A 15 -25.70 36.07 -8.05
CA CYS A 15 -25.16 35.25 -6.96
C CYS A 15 -23.72 34.76 -7.23
N VAL A 16 -23.42 34.28 -8.44
CA VAL A 16 -22.06 33.84 -8.81
C VAL A 16 -21.11 35.01 -8.86
N LEU A 17 -21.55 36.20 -9.31
CA LEU A 17 -20.72 37.39 -9.34
C LEU A 17 -20.43 37.91 -7.92
N GLU A 18 -21.43 37.89 -7.03
CA GLU A 18 -21.30 38.29 -5.62
C GLU A 18 -20.36 37.33 -4.87
N GLU A 19 -20.49 36.02 -5.10
CA GLU A 19 -19.63 34.99 -4.52
C GLU A 19 -18.20 35.13 -5.03
N ALA A 20 -18.02 35.39 -6.33
CA ALA A 20 -16.70 35.63 -6.93
C ALA A 20 -16.04 36.91 -6.38
N ILE A 21 -16.82 37.98 -6.14
CA ILE A 21 -16.35 39.22 -5.54
C ILE A 21 -16.01 39.02 -4.04
N GLN A 22 -16.80 38.27 -3.30
CA GLN A 22 -16.49 37.91 -1.91
C GLN A 22 -15.24 37.04 -1.83
N HIS A 23 -15.11 36.04 -2.70
CA HIS A 23 -13.92 35.18 -2.78
C HIS A 23 -12.66 35.97 -3.18
N ALA A 24 -12.79 36.94 -4.07
CA ALA A 24 -11.67 37.83 -4.46
C ALA A 24 -11.27 38.82 -3.35
N LYS A 25 -12.20 39.22 -2.49
CA LYS A 25 -11.92 40.11 -1.32
C LYS A 25 -11.32 39.35 -0.13
N THR A 26 -11.69 38.05 0.06
CA THR A 26 -11.27 37.27 1.22
C THR A 26 -9.90 36.60 0.99
N ASN A 27 -9.56 36.25 -0.25
CA ASN A 27 -8.29 35.61 -0.59
C ASN A 27 -7.29 36.66 -1.14
N ARG A 28 -6.26 36.96 -0.37
CA ARG A 28 -5.12 37.76 -0.82
C ARG A 28 -4.30 36.96 -1.84
N TRP A 29 -4.68 37.00 -3.11
CA TRP A 29 -4.01 36.31 -4.24
C TRP A 29 -2.51 36.62 -4.34
N ILE A 30 -2.07 37.76 -3.79
CA ILE A 30 -0.66 38.19 -3.73
C ILE A 30 0.20 37.26 -2.85
N GLN A 31 -0.41 36.45 -1.96
CA GLN A 31 0.34 35.53 -1.08
C GLN A 31 0.56 34.14 -1.68
N THR A 32 -0.07 33.82 -2.82
CA THR A 32 0.03 32.51 -3.47
C THR A 32 1.32 32.33 -4.27
N ILE A 33 1.97 33.44 -4.66
CA ILE A 33 3.26 33.40 -5.35
C ILE A 33 4.30 34.00 -4.39
N SER A 34 5.28 33.20 -3.98
CA SER A 34 6.33 33.69 -3.10
C SER A 34 7.06 34.83 -3.79
N SER A 35 7.21 35.98 -3.11
CA SER A 35 7.87 37.16 -3.59
C SER A 35 9.31 36.90 -4.09
N GLN A 36 9.96 35.88 -3.55
CA GLN A 36 11.27 35.40 -3.99
C GLN A 36 11.24 34.83 -5.42
N LYS A 37 10.21 34.06 -5.80
CA LYS A 37 10.09 33.53 -7.17
C LYS A 37 9.81 34.61 -8.19
N LEU A 38 9.02 35.64 -7.82
CA LEU A 38 8.79 36.84 -8.68
C LEU A 38 10.05 37.65 -8.85
N LEU A 39 10.86 37.82 -7.81
CA LEU A 39 12.16 38.50 -7.90
C LEU A 39 13.15 37.74 -8.80
N TYR A 40 13.21 36.41 -8.70
CA TYR A 40 14.05 35.57 -9.55
C TYR A 40 13.63 35.62 -11.03
N THR A 41 12.35 35.56 -11.33
CA THR A 41 11.86 35.66 -12.73
C THR A 41 12.05 37.07 -13.31
N ALA A 42 11.85 38.10 -12.51
CA ALA A 42 12.08 39.47 -12.92
C ALA A 42 13.60 39.78 -13.16
N SER A 43 14.47 39.28 -12.27
CA SER A 43 15.93 39.42 -12.46
C SER A 43 16.41 38.62 -13.66
N PHE A 44 15.91 37.42 -13.90
CA PHE A 44 16.25 36.60 -15.06
C PHE A 44 15.82 37.25 -16.37
N SER A 45 14.60 37.81 -16.45
CA SER A 45 14.14 38.53 -17.65
C SER A 45 14.92 39.82 -17.90
N LEU A 46 15.36 40.51 -16.85
CA LEU A 46 16.21 41.70 -16.96
C LEU A 46 17.61 41.34 -17.52
N TRP A 47 18.22 40.26 -17.03
CA TRP A 47 19.48 39.74 -17.53
C TRP A 47 19.42 39.27 -18.98
N MET A 48 18.31 38.58 -19.36
CA MET A 48 18.07 38.23 -20.77
C MET A 48 17.90 39.46 -21.67
N GLY A 49 17.20 40.51 -21.19
CA GLY A 49 17.07 41.78 -21.91
C GLY A 49 18.38 42.46 -22.13
N ILE A 50 19.26 42.51 -21.10
CA ILE A 50 20.60 43.07 -21.20
C ILE A 50 21.48 42.25 -22.17
N GLY A 51 21.41 40.92 -22.11
CA GLY A 51 22.11 40.03 -23.04
C GLY A 51 21.67 40.23 -24.49
N PHE A 52 20.39 40.43 -24.73
CA PHE A 52 19.83 40.68 -26.06
C PHE A 52 20.27 42.07 -26.60
N LEU A 53 20.28 43.09 -25.77
CA LEU A 53 20.80 44.41 -26.13
C LEU A 53 22.32 44.39 -26.42
N PHE A 54 23.07 43.61 -25.65
CA PHE A 54 24.50 43.40 -25.89
C PHE A 54 24.75 42.66 -27.22
N PHE A 55 23.89 41.69 -27.54
CA PHE A 55 23.98 41.00 -28.82
C PHE A 55 23.65 41.91 -30.03
N ILE A 56 22.61 42.75 -29.89
CA ILE A 56 22.30 43.77 -30.90
C ILE A 56 23.47 44.78 -31.04
N TYR A 57 24.08 45.20 -29.93
CA TYR A 57 25.25 46.10 -29.96
C TYR A 57 26.46 45.46 -30.65
N GLN A 58 26.69 44.14 -30.42
CA GLN A 58 27.70 43.37 -31.14
C GLN A 58 27.39 43.26 -32.64
N LEU A 59 26.12 43.04 -33.00
CA LEU A 59 25.68 43.04 -34.42
C LEU A 59 25.84 44.39 -35.12
N ILE A 60 25.70 45.51 -34.41
CA ILE A 60 25.89 46.86 -34.96
C ILE A 60 27.38 47.20 -35.13
N ILE A 61 28.25 46.61 -34.30
CA ILE A 61 29.71 46.80 -34.38
C ILE A 61 30.36 45.92 -35.43
N LEU A 62 29.78 44.73 -35.73
CA LEU A 62 30.25 43.81 -36.75
C LEU A 62 29.82 44.31 -38.15
N ASP A 63 30.44 45.41 -38.60
CA ASP A 63 30.51 45.89 -39.95
C ASP A 63 29.22 46.52 -40.58
N PRO A 64 29.10 47.87 -40.55
CA PRO A 64 28.15 48.61 -41.36
C PRO A 64 28.49 48.69 -42.85
N GLY A 65 29.62 48.09 -43.29
CA GLY A 65 30.14 48.25 -44.66
C GLY A 65 29.61 47.27 -45.69
N ALA A 66 28.91 46.17 -45.25
CA ALA A 66 28.48 45.09 -46.19
C ALA A 66 27.14 45.32 -46.89
N ILE A 67 26.40 46.41 -46.56
CA ILE A 67 25.04 46.59 -47.08
C ILE A 67 25.01 47.48 -48.37
N ASN A 68 26.11 48.08 -48.80
CA ASN A 68 26.13 48.99 -49.96
C ASN A 68 27.11 48.58 -51.07
N ALA A 69 27.28 47.31 -51.37
CA ALA A 69 27.96 46.90 -52.58
C ALA A 69 26.94 46.59 -53.69
N SER A 70 26.54 47.64 -54.43
CA SER A 70 25.88 47.41 -55.72
C SER A 70 26.94 46.92 -56.72
N PRO A 71 26.78 45.78 -57.37
CA PRO A 71 27.73 45.42 -58.42
C PRO A 71 27.51 46.29 -59.65
N GLN A 72 28.50 47.11 -59.97
CA GLN A 72 28.61 47.73 -61.28
C GLN A 72 28.90 46.62 -62.30
N LEU A 73 27.95 46.43 -63.21
CA LEU A 73 28.12 45.63 -64.41
C LEU A 73 29.09 46.42 -65.36
N THR A 74 30.35 46.07 -65.41
CA THR A 74 31.18 46.31 -66.51
C THR A 74 31.07 45.15 -67.50
N ALA A 75 30.43 45.39 -68.61
CA ALA A 75 30.42 44.51 -69.74
C ALA A 75 31.83 44.38 -70.30
N ASP A 76 32.47 43.26 -70.14
CA ASP A 76 33.66 42.85 -70.93
C ASP A 76 33.21 41.76 -71.92
N GLU A 77 33.12 42.15 -73.17
CA GLU A 77 32.94 41.34 -74.33
C GLU A 77 34.21 40.56 -74.61
N ASN A 78 34.36 39.37 -74.02
CA ASN A 78 35.24 38.30 -74.49
C ASN A 78 35.24 37.18 -73.41
N ALA A 79 34.11 36.50 -73.19
CA ALA A 79 34.08 35.30 -72.36
C ALA A 79 34.26 34.07 -73.26
N VAL A 80 35.46 33.51 -73.13
CA VAL A 80 35.72 32.12 -73.42
C VAL A 80 34.68 31.29 -72.68
N VAL A 81 33.95 30.41 -73.38
CA VAL A 81 33.07 29.48 -72.84
C VAL A 81 33.83 28.52 -71.92
N SER A 82 33.85 28.84 -70.64
CA SER A 82 34.33 27.95 -69.59
C SER A 82 33.12 27.15 -69.16
N ASP A 83 33.25 25.82 -69.18
CA ASP A 83 32.32 24.82 -68.67
C ASP A 83 32.29 24.85 -67.11
N THR A 84 31.96 26.02 -66.56
CA THR A 84 31.70 26.15 -65.10
C THR A 84 30.20 26.05 -64.90
N PRO A 85 29.75 25.17 -64.05
CA PRO A 85 28.31 25.04 -63.78
C PRO A 85 27.75 26.36 -63.29
N LEU A 86 26.66 26.83 -63.98
CA LEU A 86 26.01 28.12 -63.74
C LEU A 86 25.49 28.25 -62.30
N TYR A 87 25.35 27.19 -61.58
CA TYR A 87 24.84 27.12 -60.21
C TYR A 87 25.78 26.32 -59.34
N LYS A 88 26.12 26.83 -58.21
CA LYS A 88 26.75 26.08 -57.11
C LYS A 88 25.62 25.77 -56.11
N VAL A 89 25.35 24.50 -55.90
CA VAL A 89 24.30 24.02 -54.99
C VAL A 89 24.95 23.51 -53.68
N THR A 90 24.47 24.03 -52.55
CA THR A 90 24.76 23.52 -51.21
C THR A 90 23.54 22.84 -50.68
N VAL A 91 23.65 21.57 -50.27
CA VAL A 91 22.54 20.76 -49.77
C VAL A 91 22.72 20.54 -48.29
N GLU A 92 21.67 20.84 -47.53
CA GLU A 92 21.58 20.60 -46.12
C GLU A 92 20.46 19.59 -45.83
N PRO A 93 20.69 18.54 -44.99
CA PRO A 93 21.86 18.35 -44.15
C PRO A 93 23.08 17.67 -44.82
N GLY A 94 23.03 17.29 -46.11
CA GLY A 94 24.04 16.44 -46.74
C GLY A 94 23.90 14.98 -46.31
N ASP A 95 25.01 14.34 -45.99
CA ASP A 95 24.96 13.01 -45.36
C ASP A 95 24.29 13.14 -43.99
N ALA A 96 23.30 12.30 -43.74
CA ALA A 96 22.46 12.38 -42.55
C ALA A 96 22.26 11.02 -41.88
N GLU A 97 22.17 11.05 -40.58
CA GLU A 97 21.74 9.94 -39.75
C GLU A 97 20.37 10.21 -39.18
N VAL A 98 19.40 9.37 -39.48
CA VAL A 98 18.00 9.62 -39.17
C VAL A 98 17.39 8.40 -38.51
N GLU A 99 16.51 8.62 -37.56
CA GLU A 99 15.78 7.50 -36.95
C GLU A 99 14.85 6.84 -37.97
N LYS A 100 14.88 5.51 -38.07
CA LYS A 100 14.00 4.73 -38.93
C LYS A 100 12.51 5.08 -38.67
N GLY A 101 11.78 5.34 -39.75
CA GLY A 101 10.39 5.78 -39.68
C GLY A 101 10.18 7.27 -39.42
N SER A 102 11.26 8.07 -39.28
CA SER A 102 11.16 9.51 -39.15
C SER A 102 11.31 10.22 -40.49
N GLY A 103 10.87 11.47 -40.57
CA GLY A 103 10.99 12.30 -41.76
C GLY A 103 12.26 13.15 -41.73
N LEU A 104 12.77 13.53 -42.93
CA LEU A 104 13.89 14.40 -43.09
C LEU A 104 13.45 15.61 -43.94
N VAL A 105 13.88 16.83 -43.56
CA VAL A 105 13.73 18.01 -44.38
C VAL A 105 15.08 18.27 -45.09
N VAL A 106 15.02 18.31 -46.41
CA VAL A 106 16.19 18.59 -47.24
C VAL A 106 16.02 19.97 -47.86
N MET A 107 17.04 20.77 -47.77
CA MET A 107 17.11 22.11 -48.32
C MET A 107 18.28 22.24 -49.31
N ALA A 108 18.04 22.89 -50.44
CA ALA A 108 19.05 23.19 -51.43
C ALA A 108 19.18 24.71 -51.55
N ARG A 109 20.36 25.22 -51.28
CA ARG A 109 20.71 26.63 -51.51
C ARG A 109 21.51 26.75 -52.77
N PHE A 110 21.07 27.64 -53.66
CA PHE A 110 21.73 27.91 -54.95
C PHE A 110 22.49 29.25 -54.87
N GLU A 111 23.74 29.25 -55.28
CA GLU A 111 24.62 30.43 -55.46
C GLU A 111 24.89 30.68 -56.91
N GLY A 112 24.86 31.98 -57.36
CA GLY A 112 25.09 32.36 -58.75
C GLY A 112 23.85 32.50 -59.63
N GLY A 113 22.71 31.96 -59.18
CA GLY A 113 21.41 32.03 -59.83
C GLY A 113 20.44 31.06 -59.14
N VAL A 114 19.17 31.08 -59.51
CA VAL A 114 18.15 30.21 -58.94
C VAL A 114 17.45 29.48 -60.11
N PRO A 115 17.51 28.15 -60.16
CA PRO A 115 16.85 27.35 -61.20
C PRO A 115 15.32 27.49 -61.14
N GLU A 116 14.65 27.27 -62.27
CA GLU A 116 13.18 27.32 -62.33
C GLU A 116 12.49 26.22 -61.52
N SER A 117 13.13 25.08 -61.39
CA SER A 117 12.64 23.92 -60.59
C SER A 117 13.78 23.12 -60.01
N ALA A 118 13.52 22.49 -58.86
CA ALA A 118 14.43 21.53 -58.27
C ALA A 118 13.61 20.27 -57.82
N THR A 119 14.16 19.11 -58.04
CA THR A 119 13.54 17.84 -57.72
C THR A 119 14.50 17.01 -56.90
N LEU A 120 14.09 16.56 -55.73
CA LEU A 120 14.82 15.58 -54.92
C LEU A 120 14.54 14.19 -55.44
N ILE A 121 15.59 13.43 -55.70
CA ILE A 121 15.50 12.01 -56.09
C ILE A 121 16.01 11.21 -54.92
N LEU A 122 15.20 10.32 -54.44
CA LEU A 122 15.48 9.39 -53.34
C LEU A 122 15.62 7.98 -53.92
N GLY A 123 16.71 7.30 -53.59
CA GLY A 123 17.02 5.92 -54.02
C GLY A 123 18.05 5.84 -55.12
N GLU A 124 18.67 4.66 -55.28
CA GLU A 124 19.61 4.31 -56.32
C GLU A 124 18.99 3.38 -57.38
N GLY A 125 19.02 3.79 -58.67
CA GLY A 125 18.59 2.97 -59.80
C GLY A 125 17.20 3.34 -60.36
N LYS A 126 17.06 3.28 -61.69
CA LYS A 126 15.91 3.82 -62.44
C LYS A 126 14.53 3.19 -62.10
N GLU A 127 14.52 2.03 -61.43
CA GLU A 127 13.25 1.33 -61.11
C GLU A 127 12.72 1.62 -59.70
N GLN A 128 13.52 2.29 -58.82
CA GLN A 128 13.14 2.57 -57.42
C GLN A 128 13.31 4.04 -57.01
N GLU A 129 13.54 4.96 -57.97
CA GLU A 129 13.70 6.37 -57.69
C GLU A 129 12.37 7.05 -57.37
N LEU A 130 12.23 7.56 -56.14
CA LEU A 130 11.11 8.43 -55.78
C LEU A 130 11.48 9.86 -56.05
N ARG A 131 10.72 10.53 -56.91
CA ARG A 131 10.92 11.93 -57.30
C ARG A 131 9.99 12.83 -56.53
N LEU A 132 10.54 13.75 -55.72
CA LEU A 132 9.83 14.71 -54.91
C LEU A 132 10.11 16.14 -55.39
N SER A 133 9.11 16.84 -55.83
CA SER A 133 9.23 18.24 -56.24
C SER A 133 9.53 19.13 -55.05
N MET A 134 10.59 19.96 -55.13
CA MET A 134 10.97 20.86 -54.05
C MET A 134 10.22 22.19 -54.19
N THR A 135 9.79 22.76 -53.07
CA THR A 135 9.10 24.06 -53.03
C THR A 135 10.05 25.17 -52.70
N ARG A 136 9.93 26.29 -53.40
CA ARG A 136 10.73 27.50 -53.16
C ARG A 136 9.97 28.49 -52.29
N ASN A 137 10.64 29.10 -51.36
CA ASN A 137 10.12 30.27 -50.64
C ASN A 137 10.39 31.53 -51.44
N LEU A 138 9.38 32.38 -51.62
CA LEU A 138 9.37 33.51 -52.57
C LEU A 138 10.45 34.58 -52.33
N GLY A 139 11.17 34.56 -51.24
CA GLY A 139 12.19 35.52 -50.87
C GLY A 139 13.64 35.03 -50.87
N ASP A 140 13.87 33.72 -50.91
CA ASP A 140 15.19 33.12 -50.71
C ASP A 140 15.60 32.19 -51.85
N PRO A 141 16.92 32.07 -52.17
CA PRO A 141 17.43 31.11 -53.18
C PRO A 141 17.46 29.67 -52.61
N ILE A 142 16.46 29.29 -51.81
CA ILE A 142 16.40 28.00 -51.11
C ILE A 142 15.17 27.21 -51.55
N TYR A 143 15.40 26.00 -51.97
CA TYR A 143 14.37 24.97 -52.21
C TYR A 143 14.35 24.04 -51.05
N GLY A 144 13.13 23.67 -50.59
CA GLY A 144 12.93 22.73 -49.52
C GLY A 144 11.94 21.64 -49.86
N VAL A 145 12.17 20.40 -49.35
CA VAL A 145 11.22 19.30 -49.45
C VAL A 145 11.30 18.47 -48.18
N ARG A 146 10.18 17.95 -47.74
CA ARG A 146 10.10 17.03 -46.62
C ARG A 146 9.89 15.62 -47.17
N ILE A 147 10.84 14.72 -46.83
CA ILE A 147 10.65 13.27 -46.96
C ILE A 147 9.85 12.84 -45.73
N SER A 148 8.66 12.24 -45.96
CA SER A 148 7.73 11.96 -44.87
C SER A 148 8.21 10.84 -43.96
N GLU A 149 8.83 9.80 -44.51
CA GLU A 149 9.26 8.61 -43.79
C GLU A 149 10.47 7.96 -44.49
N ILE A 150 11.48 7.63 -43.68
CA ILE A 150 12.69 6.93 -44.13
C ILE A 150 12.75 5.58 -43.41
N THR A 151 12.53 4.51 -44.17
CA THR A 151 12.40 3.14 -43.63
C THR A 151 13.71 2.34 -43.66
N GLY A 152 14.73 2.82 -44.38
CA GLY A 152 15.98 2.12 -44.49
C GLY A 152 17.09 3.00 -45.04
N HIS A 153 18.31 2.45 -45.12
CA HIS A 153 19.44 3.11 -45.73
C HIS A 153 19.10 3.49 -47.18
N THR A 154 19.31 4.73 -47.54
CA THR A 154 18.99 5.25 -48.89
C THR A 154 19.92 6.39 -49.25
N THR A 155 19.97 6.70 -50.55
CA THR A 155 20.72 7.85 -51.07
C THR A 155 19.77 8.89 -51.63
N TYR A 156 20.21 10.12 -51.68
CA TYR A 156 19.46 11.15 -52.34
C TYR A 156 20.36 12.14 -53.09
N ARG A 157 19.83 12.73 -54.14
CA ARG A 157 20.45 13.82 -54.90
C ARG A 157 19.38 14.81 -55.32
N ILE A 158 19.81 15.99 -55.69
CA ILE A 158 18.91 17.02 -56.21
C ILE A 158 19.19 17.22 -57.67
N GLU A 159 18.19 17.07 -58.51
CA GLU A 159 18.23 17.36 -59.94
C GLU A 159 17.58 18.73 -60.20
N PHE A 160 18.22 19.52 -61.07
CA PHE A 160 17.72 20.78 -61.57
C PHE A 160 18.02 20.88 -63.06
N PRO A 161 17.36 21.79 -63.85
CA PRO A 161 17.43 21.77 -65.31
C PRO A 161 18.82 21.76 -65.91
N GLU A 162 19.86 22.28 -65.21
CA GLU A 162 21.18 22.43 -65.73
C GLU A 162 22.26 21.56 -65.03
N GLY A 163 21.80 20.65 -64.16
CA GLY A 163 22.72 19.77 -63.46
C GLY A 163 22.11 18.97 -62.31
N GLN A 164 22.97 18.41 -61.51
CA GLN A 164 22.62 17.66 -60.30
C GLN A 164 23.60 17.92 -59.18
N SER A 165 23.13 17.77 -57.95
CA SER A 165 24.01 17.81 -56.77
C SER A 165 24.87 16.56 -56.63
N ASN A 166 25.81 16.56 -55.71
CA ASN A 166 26.40 15.33 -55.21
C ASN A 166 25.33 14.40 -54.63
N THR A 167 25.62 13.09 -54.68
CA THR A 167 24.76 12.08 -54.00
C THR A 167 25.14 12.04 -52.54
N PHE A 168 24.13 12.13 -51.67
CA PHE A 168 24.26 12.08 -50.24
C PHE A 168 23.62 10.78 -49.71
N GLN A 169 24.12 10.33 -48.56
CA GLN A 169 23.64 9.09 -47.92
C GLN A 169 22.78 9.44 -46.70
N ILE A 170 21.66 8.71 -46.56
CA ILE A 170 20.84 8.73 -45.37
C ILE A 170 20.99 7.36 -44.69
N ASN A 171 21.64 7.34 -43.55
CA ASN A 171 21.76 6.20 -42.70
C ASN A 171 20.62 6.19 -41.71
N THR A 172 19.97 5.04 -41.55
CA THR A 172 18.91 4.89 -40.56
C THR A 172 19.42 4.15 -39.33
N TYR A 173 19.00 4.61 -38.18
CA TYR A 173 19.23 3.93 -36.91
C TYR A 173 17.94 3.67 -36.17
N GLU A 174 17.96 2.66 -35.31
CA GLU A 174 16.86 2.36 -34.40
C GLU A 174 17.37 2.50 -32.97
N HIS A 175 16.54 3.08 -32.09
CA HIS A 175 16.83 3.06 -30.65
C HIS A 175 16.69 1.63 -30.12
N PRO A 176 17.50 1.24 -29.12
CA PRO A 176 17.30 -0.05 -28.47
C PRO A 176 15.92 -0.06 -27.80
N SER A 177 15.20 -1.15 -27.97
CA SER A 177 13.85 -1.34 -27.43
C SER A 177 13.62 -2.78 -27.02
N LEU A 178 12.74 -2.96 -26.03
CA LEU A 178 12.30 -4.26 -25.58
C LEU A 178 11.20 -4.79 -26.50
N LEU A 179 11.36 -6.00 -27.00
CA LEU A 179 10.34 -6.72 -27.76
C LEU A 179 9.48 -7.60 -26.84
N VAL A 180 10.11 -8.48 -26.07
CA VAL A 180 9.44 -9.45 -25.19
C VAL A 180 10.19 -9.53 -23.86
N ALA A 181 9.45 -9.71 -22.78
CA ALA A 181 10.00 -9.97 -21.46
C ALA A 181 9.35 -11.20 -20.84
N ASP A 182 10.07 -12.30 -20.78
CA ASP A 182 9.63 -13.52 -20.13
C ASP A 182 10.15 -13.58 -18.69
N ALA A 183 9.41 -14.22 -17.80
CA ALA A 183 9.81 -14.39 -16.41
C ALA A 183 9.68 -15.85 -16.00
N ARG A 184 10.75 -16.40 -15.40
CA ARG A 184 10.77 -17.71 -14.76
C ARG A 184 10.85 -17.51 -13.26
N ILE A 185 9.82 -17.95 -12.53
CA ILE A 185 9.72 -17.86 -11.08
C ILE A 185 10.09 -19.19 -10.48
N THR A 186 11.09 -19.18 -9.60
CA THR A 186 11.51 -20.35 -8.82
C THR A 186 11.13 -20.07 -7.36
N PRO A 187 9.99 -20.62 -6.88
CA PRO A 187 9.56 -20.47 -5.50
C PRO A 187 10.53 -21.19 -4.54
N PRO A 188 10.68 -20.73 -3.29
CA PRO A 188 11.45 -21.45 -2.30
C PRO A 188 10.76 -22.76 -1.88
N GLU A 189 11.53 -23.70 -1.37
CA GLU A 189 11.07 -25.07 -1.03
C GLU A 189 9.92 -25.08 -0.01
N TYR A 190 9.89 -24.12 0.93
CA TYR A 190 8.84 -24.05 1.94
C TYR A 190 7.44 -23.87 1.34
N THR A 191 7.33 -23.24 0.17
CA THR A 191 6.05 -22.99 -0.51
C THR A 191 5.49 -24.23 -1.18
N ARG A 192 6.34 -25.22 -1.49
CA ARG A 192 6.01 -26.43 -2.29
C ARG A 192 5.36 -26.13 -3.64
N LEU A 193 5.49 -24.89 -4.12
CA LEU A 193 4.96 -24.47 -5.42
C LEU A 193 5.90 -24.90 -6.55
N PRO A 194 5.37 -25.30 -7.71
CA PRO A 194 6.19 -25.62 -8.87
C PRO A 194 6.81 -24.35 -9.48
N VAL A 195 7.91 -24.52 -10.21
CA VAL A 195 8.50 -23.47 -11.05
C VAL A 195 7.45 -23.00 -12.06
N ARG A 196 7.30 -21.69 -12.21
CA ARG A 196 6.32 -21.07 -13.09
C ARG A 196 7.00 -20.21 -14.13
N GLU A 197 6.63 -20.41 -15.38
CA GLU A 197 7.07 -19.59 -16.51
C GLU A 197 5.91 -18.69 -16.98
N MET A 198 6.22 -17.43 -17.21
CA MET A 198 5.27 -16.43 -17.68
C MET A 198 5.86 -15.73 -18.88
N LYS A 199 5.09 -15.57 -19.94
CA LYS A 199 5.52 -14.94 -21.19
C LYS A 199 5.01 -13.51 -21.27
N ASP A 200 5.86 -12.63 -21.75
CA ASP A 200 5.62 -11.21 -21.98
C ASP A 200 4.96 -10.49 -20.79
N VAL A 201 5.65 -10.52 -19.65
CA VAL A 201 5.16 -9.96 -18.41
C VAL A 201 6.02 -8.80 -17.92
N ARG A 202 5.37 -7.77 -17.37
CA ARG A 202 6.00 -6.63 -16.74
C ARG A 202 5.77 -6.57 -15.22
N THR A 203 4.81 -7.34 -14.72
CA THR A 203 4.51 -7.44 -13.30
C THR A 203 4.47 -8.89 -12.89
N VAL A 204 5.20 -9.23 -11.84
CA VAL A 204 5.25 -10.57 -11.26
C VAL A 204 5.01 -10.52 -9.77
N SER A 205 4.24 -11.48 -9.25
CA SER A 205 4.04 -11.66 -7.81
C SER A 205 4.80 -12.90 -7.35
N LEU A 206 5.65 -12.73 -6.36
CA LEU A 206 6.55 -13.74 -5.84
C LEU A 206 6.28 -14.03 -4.37
N PRO A 207 6.29 -15.28 -3.89
CA PRO A 207 6.39 -15.56 -2.47
C PRO A 207 7.75 -15.06 -1.93
N GLU A 208 7.76 -14.69 -0.68
CA GLU A 208 8.98 -14.22 0.00
C GLU A 208 10.12 -15.24 -0.11
N GLY A 209 11.32 -14.78 -0.47
CA GLY A 209 12.47 -15.65 -0.70
C GLY A 209 12.50 -16.35 -2.06
N ALA A 210 11.56 -16.08 -2.96
CA ALA A 210 11.58 -16.63 -4.32
C ALA A 210 12.60 -15.91 -5.21
N ASN A 211 13.12 -16.66 -6.19
CA ASN A 211 13.94 -16.13 -7.26
C ASN A 211 13.11 -15.91 -8.51
N VAL A 212 13.33 -14.80 -9.20
CA VAL A 212 12.80 -14.56 -10.54
C VAL A 212 13.95 -14.33 -11.51
N THR A 213 13.92 -15.05 -12.62
CA THR A 213 14.83 -14.83 -13.74
C THR A 213 14.02 -14.23 -14.88
N PHE A 214 14.31 -12.96 -15.21
CA PHE A 214 13.77 -12.32 -16.40
C PHE A 214 14.64 -12.61 -17.59
N THR A 215 14.00 -12.84 -18.73
CA THR A 215 14.63 -13.01 -20.04
C THR A 215 14.05 -11.94 -20.97
N PHE A 216 14.92 -11.01 -21.40
CA PHE A 216 14.56 -9.89 -22.25
C PHE A 216 15.02 -10.12 -23.67
N THR A 217 14.11 -10.05 -24.62
CA THR A 217 14.43 -10.07 -26.05
C THR A 217 14.36 -8.64 -26.55
N LEU A 218 15.49 -8.13 -27.08
CA LEU A 218 15.62 -6.79 -27.61
C LEU A 218 15.53 -6.78 -29.14
N ASN A 219 15.27 -5.62 -29.73
CA ASN A 219 15.25 -5.44 -31.20
C ASN A 219 16.66 -5.53 -31.82
N LYS A 220 17.70 -5.27 -31.04
CA LYS A 220 19.11 -5.33 -31.45
C LYS A 220 20.01 -5.62 -30.24
N PRO A 221 21.25 -6.10 -30.46
CA PRO A 221 22.25 -6.17 -29.41
C PRO A 221 22.59 -4.78 -28.85
N VAL A 222 22.95 -4.73 -27.56
CA VAL A 222 23.27 -3.49 -26.85
C VAL A 222 24.58 -3.63 -26.09
N MET A 223 25.33 -2.53 -25.97
CA MET A 223 26.57 -2.48 -25.19
C MET A 223 26.27 -2.67 -23.68
N GLY A 224 25.12 -2.22 -23.23
CA GLY A 224 24.72 -2.39 -21.84
C GLY A 224 23.22 -2.34 -21.65
N ALA A 225 22.74 -3.18 -20.73
CA ALA A 225 21.37 -3.25 -20.28
C ALA A 225 21.36 -3.35 -18.76
N TRP A 226 20.49 -2.56 -18.11
CA TRP A 226 20.39 -2.50 -16.65
C TRP A 226 18.93 -2.46 -16.23
N LEU A 227 18.65 -3.10 -15.10
CA LEU A 227 17.43 -2.90 -14.33
C LEU A 227 17.73 -1.91 -13.20
N SER A 228 17.29 -0.69 -13.35
CA SER A 228 17.50 0.41 -12.41
C SER A 228 16.32 0.51 -11.45
N PRO A 229 16.49 0.23 -10.14
CA PRO A 229 15.46 0.48 -9.15
C PRO A 229 15.36 1.99 -8.87
N LYS A 230 14.20 2.43 -8.33
CA LYS A 230 14.05 3.84 -7.92
C LYS A 230 15.05 4.23 -6.84
N ASP A 231 15.28 3.31 -5.88
CA ASP A 231 16.20 3.49 -4.76
C ASP A 231 17.10 2.24 -4.70
N GLY A 232 18.39 2.38 -4.99
CA GLY A 232 19.35 1.27 -4.97
C GLY A 232 20.27 1.25 -6.19
N GLU A 233 21.13 0.25 -6.25
CA GLU A 233 22.08 0.08 -7.34
C GLU A 233 21.44 -0.60 -8.55
N PRO A 234 21.76 -0.20 -9.78
CA PRO A 234 21.26 -0.84 -10.99
C PRO A 234 21.85 -2.25 -11.15
N VAL A 235 21.00 -3.20 -11.49
CA VAL A 235 21.41 -4.59 -11.78
C VAL A 235 21.72 -4.69 -13.27
N ARG A 236 22.96 -5.07 -13.60
CA ARG A 236 23.37 -5.31 -14.98
C ARG A 236 22.79 -6.63 -15.48
N LEU A 237 22.25 -6.62 -16.70
CA LEU A 237 21.78 -7.81 -17.36
C LEU A 237 22.97 -8.56 -18.01
N GLU A 238 22.89 -9.88 -18.02
CA GLU A 238 23.84 -10.75 -18.68
C GLU A 238 23.34 -11.08 -20.10
N GLN A 239 24.18 -10.90 -21.10
CA GLN A 239 23.86 -11.27 -22.47
C GLN A 239 23.99 -12.78 -22.64
N ASP A 240 23.05 -13.37 -23.35
CA ASP A 240 23.11 -14.80 -23.72
C ASP A 240 24.26 -15.06 -24.69
N ALA A 241 24.94 -16.18 -24.51
CA ALA A 241 26.12 -16.53 -25.32
C ALA A 241 25.79 -16.92 -26.77
N ASP A 242 24.59 -17.47 -26.99
CA ASP A 242 24.15 -18.00 -28.27
C ASP A 242 23.29 -17.03 -29.06
N VAL A 243 22.57 -16.14 -28.35
CA VAL A 243 21.58 -15.20 -28.93
C VAL A 243 21.92 -13.78 -28.55
N ALA A 244 22.51 -13.02 -29.45
CA ALA A 244 23.06 -11.69 -29.20
C ALA A 244 22.05 -10.63 -28.71
N ASN A 245 20.77 -10.78 -29.00
CA ASN A 245 19.72 -9.86 -28.57
C ASN A 245 18.91 -10.36 -27.36
N LEU A 246 19.37 -11.43 -26.70
CA LEU A 246 18.76 -12.00 -25.52
C LEU A 246 19.58 -11.63 -24.27
N TYR A 247 18.89 -11.12 -23.24
CA TYR A 247 19.51 -10.69 -21.98
C TYR A 247 18.77 -11.29 -20.80
N THR A 248 19.49 -11.68 -19.76
CA THR A 248 18.92 -12.29 -18.56
C THR A 248 19.29 -11.53 -17.30
N ALA A 249 18.40 -11.54 -16.32
CA ALA A 249 18.67 -11.05 -14.98
C ALA A 249 17.98 -11.93 -13.94
N SER A 250 18.73 -12.42 -12.96
CA SER A 250 18.20 -13.18 -11.83
C SER A 250 18.14 -12.28 -10.60
N LEU A 251 16.95 -12.19 -9.98
CA LEU A 251 16.66 -11.29 -8.88
C LEU A 251 16.01 -12.04 -7.71
N SER A 252 16.41 -11.70 -6.49
CA SER A 252 15.81 -12.17 -5.24
C SER A 252 15.51 -10.99 -4.32
N PRO A 253 14.56 -10.15 -4.67
CA PRO A 253 14.30 -8.95 -3.88
C PRO A 253 13.68 -9.32 -2.53
N PRO A 254 14.13 -8.71 -1.40
CA PRO A 254 13.57 -8.96 -0.09
C PRO A 254 12.23 -8.26 0.16
N LYS A 255 11.86 -7.32 -0.70
CA LYS A 255 10.60 -6.54 -0.62
C LYS A 255 10.13 -6.17 -2.02
N SER A 256 8.87 -5.80 -2.14
CA SER A 256 8.31 -5.32 -3.41
C SER A 256 9.10 -4.14 -3.95
N ILE A 257 9.45 -4.19 -5.23
CA ILE A 257 10.34 -3.24 -5.88
C ILE A 257 9.92 -3.03 -7.33
N ARG A 258 10.22 -1.83 -7.84
CA ARG A 258 9.99 -1.46 -9.23
C ARG A 258 11.31 -1.14 -9.89
N TYR A 259 11.51 -1.69 -11.07
CA TYR A 259 12.68 -1.47 -11.91
C TYR A 259 12.29 -0.76 -13.19
N GLN A 260 13.22 -0.02 -13.74
CA GLN A 260 13.19 0.54 -15.08
C GLN A 260 14.28 -0.14 -15.91
N LEU A 261 13.95 -0.56 -17.13
CA LEU A 261 14.92 -1.16 -18.03
C LEU A 261 15.60 -0.07 -18.85
N ASP A 262 16.88 0.15 -18.57
CA ASP A 262 17.72 1.11 -19.27
C ASP A 262 18.63 0.33 -20.24
N LEU A 263 18.60 0.75 -21.48
CA LEU A 263 19.36 0.14 -22.58
C LEU A 263 20.27 1.17 -23.21
N MET A 264 21.46 0.77 -23.62
CA MET A 264 22.42 1.61 -24.35
C MET A 264 23.10 0.79 -25.45
N ASP A 265 23.01 1.26 -26.68
CA ASP A 265 23.67 0.63 -27.82
C ASP A 265 25.16 1.05 -27.93
N ASP A 266 25.87 0.51 -28.93
CA ASP A 266 27.28 0.76 -29.15
C ASP A 266 27.60 2.22 -29.55
N ASP A 267 26.59 2.95 -30.09
CA ASP A 267 26.68 4.36 -30.44
C ASP A 267 26.28 5.27 -29.26
N GLY A 268 25.99 4.71 -28.08
CA GLY A 268 25.59 5.44 -26.86
C GLY A 268 24.13 5.91 -26.86
N ARG A 269 23.32 5.45 -27.84
CA ARG A 269 21.89 5.79 -27.89
C ARG A 269 21.14 4.97 -26.84
N ARG A 270 20.23 5.64 -26.14
CA ARG A 270 19.39 5.01 -25.11
C ARG A 270 17.99 4.74 -25.63
N ASN A 271 17.29 3.82 -24.96
CA ASN A 271 15.87 3.57 -25.23
C ASN A 271 15.03 4.83 -24.93
N LYS A 272 14.15 5.19 -25.83
CA LYS A 272 13.29 6.40 -25.70
C LYS A 272 12.26 6.28 -24.59
N LEU A 273 11.66 5.11 -24.45
CA LEU A 273 10.62 4.81 -23.50
C LEU A 273 11.05 3.60 -22.64
N PRO A 274 11.75 3.85 -21.54
CA PRO A 274 12.20 2.78 -20.67
C PRO A 274 11.00 2.01 -20.06
N PRO A 275 10.85 0.71 -20.36
CA PRO A 275 9.78 -0.10 -19.77
C PRO A 275 10.00 -0.29 -18.28
N ARG A 276 8.88 -0.35 -17.52
CA ARG A 276 8.90 -0.55 -16.07
C ARG A 276 8.50 -1.98 -15.74
N PHE A 277 9.18 -2.55 -14.75
CA PHE A 277 8.93 -3.88 -14.21
C PHE A 277 8.60 -3.76 -12.73
N SER A 278 7.53 -4.43 -12.30
CA SER A 278 7.13 -4.49 -10.89
C SER A 278 7.27 -5.92 -10.38
N ILE A 279 7.93 -6.06 -9.24
CA ILE A 279 8.01 -7.30 -8.50
C ILE A 279 7.28 -7.08 -7.19
N ASP A 280 6.16 -7.79 -7.00
CA ASP A 280 5.35 -7.73 -5.80
C ASP A 280 5.65 -8.96 -4.94
N ILE A 281 6.20 -8.74 -3.74
CA ILE A 281 6.49 -9.82 -2.80
C ILE A 281 5.27 -10.09 -1.95
N ILE A 282 4.84 -11.35 -1.94
CA ILE A 282 3.82 -11.88 -1.06
C ILE A 282 4.54 -12.36 0.21
N PRO A 283 4.40 -11.65 1.34
CA PRO A 283 5.09 -12.07 2.55
C PRO A 283 4.52 -13.39 3.07
N ASN A 284 5.39 -14.24 3.59
CA ASN A 284 5.01 -15.44 4.31
C ASN A 284 4.43 -15.07 5.67
N LYS A 285 3.10 -15.16 5.80
CA LYS A 285 2.39 -14.85 7.04
C LYS A 285 2.55 -15.99 8.02
N ILE A 286 2.58 -15.66 9.30
CA ILE A 286 2.53 -16.64 10.39
C ILE A 286 1.17 -17.35 10.39
N ALA A 287 1.16 -18.61 10.86
CA ALA A 287 -0.05 -19.39 11.00
C ALA A 287 -1.11 -18.66 11.84
N LYS A 288 -2.33 -18.62 11.35
CA LYS A 288 -3.47 -18.00 12.04
C LYS A 288 -4.14 -18.99 12.94
N LEU A 289 -4.30 -18.63 14.21
CA LEU A 289 -4.99 -19.37 15.23
C LEU A 289 -6.29 -18.67 15.60
N LYS A 290 -7.41 -19.37 15.53
CA LYS A 290 -8.73 -18.88 15.95
C LYS A 290 -9.37 -19.89 16.89
N VAL A 291 -9.44 -19.54 18.17
CA VAL A 291 -10.12 -20.37 19.17
C VAL A 291 -11.63 -20.33 18.90
N LEU A 292 -12.24 -21.49 18.78
CA LEU A 292 -13.68 -21.66 18.59
C LEU A 292 -14.37 -22.00 19.92
N PHE A 293 -13.72 -22.81 20.74
CA PHE A 293 -14.22 -23.20 22.05
C PHE A 293 -13.06 -23.56 23.02
N PRO A 294 -13.13 -23.18 24.33
CA PRO A 294 -14.07 -22.23 24.91
C PRO A 294 -13.90 -20.81 24.36
N ARG A 295 -14.98 -20.04 24.37
CA ARG A 295 -14.93 -18.63 23.98
C ARG A 295 -14.57 -17.76 25.18
N GLY A 296 -13.28 -17.48 25.35
CA GLY A 296 -12.74 -16.69 26.46
C GLY A 296 -12.58 -17.49 27.76
N ASP A 297 -12.38 -16.75 28.84
CA ASP A 297 -12.20 -17.30 30.19
C ASP A 297 -13.44 -18.05 30.68
N LYS A 298 -13.22 -19.15 31.39
CA LYS A 298 -14.31 -19.98 31.93
C LYS A 298 -14.15 -20.27 33.41
N ARG A 299 -15.28 -20.52 34.07
CA ARG A 299 -15.33 -21.14 35.38
C ARG A 299 -15.71 -22.60 35.20
N VAL A 300 -14.96 -23.50 35.79
CA VAL A 300 -15.08 -24.93 35.60
C VAL A 300 -15.08 -25.66 36.93
N SER A 301 -15.74 -26.78 37.01
CA SER A 301 -15.70 -27.67 38.19
C SER A 301 -14.52 -28.65 38.08
N PRO A 302 -13.93 -29.13 39.20
CA PRO A 302 -12.91 -30.19 39.17
C PRO A 302 -13.33 -31.46 38.47
N LEU A 303 -14.62 -31.73 38.38
CA LEU A 303 -15.19 -32.92 37.73
C LEU A 303 -15.63 -32.67 36.29
N GLN A 304 -15.36 -31.51 35.73
CA GLN A 304 -15.83 -31.10 34.43
C GLN A 304 -14.83 -31.48 33.34
N GLU A 305 -15.36 -31.91 32.21
CA GLU A 305 -14.59 -32.00 30.97
C GLU A 305 -14.63 -30.67 30.21
N ILE A 306 -13.47 -30.22 29.71
CA ILE A 306 -13.36 -29.03 28.89
C ILE A 306 -13.04 -29.47 27.47
N GLU A 307 -13.93 -29.13 26.55
CA GLU A 307 -13.67 -29.29 25.14
C GLU A 307 -12.87 -28.04 24.65
N PHE A 308 -11.76 -28.26 23.95
CA PHE A 308 -10.96 -27.26 23.29
C PHE A 308 -11.09 -27.43 21.78
N GLU A 309 -11.44 -26.37 21.07
CA GLU A 309 -11.49 -26.35 19.61
C GLU A 309 -10.88 -25.07 19.07
N ALA A 310 -9.98 -25.21 18.10
CA ALA A 310 -9.42 -24.09 17.38
C ALA A 310 -9.37 -24.36 15.87
N GLU A 311 -9.57 -23.35 15.09
CA GLU A 311 -9.33 -23.35 13.65
C GLU A 311 -7.94 -22.74 13.39
N ILE A 312 -7.12 -23.48 12.66
CA ILE A 312 -5.73 -23.11 12.35
C ILE A 312 -5.61 -23.04 10.84
N SER A 313 -4.98 -21.99 10.32
CA SER A 313 -4.79 -21.82 8.88
C SER A 313 -3.48 -21.14 8.56
N ASP A 314 -2.85 -21.58 7.48
CA ASP A 314 -1.60 -21.05 6.97
C ASP A 314 -1.64 -20.92 5.45
N ASP A 315 -0.86 -20.01 4.87
CA ASP A 315 -0.85 -19.74 3.43
C ASP A 315 0.04 -20.72 2.63
N PHE A 316 1.05 -21.32 3.25
CA PHE A 316 1.96 -22.27 2.60
C PHE A 316 1.97 -23.67 3.20
N GLY A 317 1.17 -23.89 4.24
CA GLY A 317 0.95 -25.20 4.86
C GLY A 317 1.44 -25.28 6.30
N LEU A 318 0.56 -25.86 7.12
CA LEU A 318 0.78 -26.07 8.53
C LEU A 318 1.84 -27.16 8.77
N GLY A 319 2.67 -26.93 9.77
CA GLY A 319 3.49 -27.94 10.42
C GLY A 319 2.75 -28.62 11.56
N THR A 320 3.44 -28.79 12.69
CA THR A 320 2.82 -29.30 13.91
C THR A 320 1.97 -28.22 14.56
N TYR A 321 0.91 -28.64 15.26
CA TYR A 321 0.08 -27.75 16.07
C TYR A 321 -0.47 -28.49 17.28
N GLY A 322 -0.78 -27.74 18.33
CA GLY A 322 -1.19 -28.33 19.58
C GLY A 322 -1.83 -27.36 20.57
N LEU A 323 -2.03 -27.87 21.77
CA LEU A 323 -2.55 -27.17 22.92
C LEU A 323 -1.54 -27.28 24.06
N THR A 324 -1.20 -26.15 24.66
CA THR A 324 -0.43 -26.11 25.89
C THR A 324 -1.32 -25.65 27.04
N TYR A 325 -1.21 -26.32 28.18
CA TYR A 325 -1.89 -25.89 29.38
C TYR A 325 -0.99 -26.00 30.60
N THR A 326 -1.19 -25.11 31.57
CA THR A 326 -0.41 -24.99 32.79
C THR A 326 -1.34 -24.85 33.99
N LEU A 327 -1.07 -25.64 35.03
CA LEU A 327 -1.62 -25.45 36.36
C LEU A 327 -0.54 -24.85 37.24
N PRO A 328 -0.76 -23.72 37.95
CA PRO A 328 0.24 -23.11 38.82
C PRO A 328 0.69 -24.12 39.89
N GLY A 329 2.04 -24.30 39.99
CA GLY A 329 2.65 -25.30 40.88
C GLY A 329 2.72 -26.72 40.31
N VAL A 330 2.21 -26.97 39.09
CA VAL A 330 2.34 -28.22 38.33
C VAL A 330 3.06 -27.90 37.01
N SER A 331 3.73 -28.90 36.43
CA SER A 331 4.46 -28.70 35.16
C SER A 331 3.50 -28.36 34.01
N THR A 332 3.97 -27.47 33.11
CA THR A 332 3.33 -27.18 31.83
C THR A 332 3.26 -28.45 31.00
N LYS A 333 2.10 -28.76 30.44
CA LYS A 333 1.90 -29.89 29.54
C LYS A 333 1.59 -29.40 28.13
N GLU A 334 2.30 -29.97 27.19
CA GLU A 334 2.12 -29.70 25.75
C GLU A 334 1.51 -30.94 25.08
N LEU A 335 0.41 -30.72 24.37
CA LEU A 335 -0.31 -31.77 23.63
C LEU A 335 -0.19 -31.48 22.13
N ILE A 336 0.41 -32.38 21.40
CA ILE A 336 0.48 -32.30 19.92
C ILE A 336 -0.84 -32.86 19.38
N LEU A 337 -1.57 -32.04 18.64
CA LEU A 337 -2.88 -32.36 18.07
C LEU A 337 -2.86 -32.57 16.56
N SER A 338 -1.71 -32.25 15.94
CA SER A 338 -1.51 -32.44 14.50
C SER A 338 -1.46 -33.91 14.14
N GLN A 339 -2.13 -34.27 13.03
CA GLN A 339 -1.94 -35.54 12.38
C GLN A 339 -0.82 -35.43 11.36
N THR A 340 0.03 -36.43 11.27
CA THR A 340 1.07 -36.50 10.25
C THR A 340 0.42 -36.83 8.90
N GLU A 341 0.26 -35.82 8.04
CA GLU A 341 -0.26 -36.01 6.69
C GLU A 341 0.87 -35.85 5.65
N GLU A 342 0.82 -36.68 4.61
CA GLU A 342 1.77 -36.61 3.49
C GLU A 342 1.59 -35.37 2.62
N SER A 343 0.40 -34.75 2.67
CA SER A 343 0.05 -33.56 1.90
C SER A 343 0.03 -32.29 2.77
N PRO A 344 0.32 -31.10 2.21
CA PRO A 344 0.28 -29.86 2.96
C PRO A 344 -1.16 -29.53 3.38
N VAL A 345 -1.36 -29.36 4.67
CA VAL A 345 -2.63 -28.93 5.24
C VAL A 345 -2.63 -27.42 5.38
N TYR A 346 -3.50 -26.72 4.65
CA TYR A 346 -3.62 -25.25 4.73
C TYR A 346 -4.60 -24.78 5.78
N LYS A 347 -5.50 -25.70 6.23
CA LYS A 347 -6.52 -25.40 7.21
C LYS A 347 -6.83 -26.66 8.02
N ALA A 348 -6.72 -26.55 9.33
CA ALA A 348 -6.99 -27.65 10.26
C ALA A 348 -7.92 -27.20 11.38
N LYS A 349 -8.59 -28.18 12.01
CA LYS A 349 -9.34 -28.00 13.26
C LYS A 349 -8.65 -28.82 14.32
N ALA A 350 -8.04 -28.15 15.29
CA ALA A 350 -7.48 -28.77 16.48
C ALA A 350 -8.61 -28.97 17.50
N ARG A 351 -8.80 -30.21 17.99
CA ARG A 351 -9.78 -30.56 19.01
C ARG A 351 -9.15 -31.41 20.08
N HIS A 352 -9.48 -31.12 21.33
CA HIS A 352 -9.07 -31.91 22.47
C HIS A 352 -10.12 -31.83 23.58
N LEU A 353 -10.41 -32.94 24.22
CA LEU A 353 -11.26 -33.01 25.41
C LEU A 353 -10.36 -33.26 26.62
N LEU A 354 -10.32 -32.32 27.56
CA LEU A 354 -9.52 -32.39 28.77
C LEU A 354 -10.43 -32.70 29.96
N ALA A 355 -10.27 -33.86 30.54
CA ALA A 355 -10.96 -34.25 31.78
C ALA A 355 -10.17 -33.69 32.97
N LEU A 356 -10.74 -32.72 33.70
CA LEU A 356 -10.08 -32.11 34.87
C LEU A 356 -9.92 -33.10 36.02
N GLU A 357 -10.78 -34.10 36.10
CA GLU A 357 -10.71 -35.18 37.07
C GLU A 357 -9.40 -35.98 36.98
N GLU A 358 -8.91 -36.24 35.76
CA GLU A 358 -7.62 -36.93 35.52
C GLU A 358 -6.41 -36.13 35.98
N LEU A 359 -6.54 -34.82 36.06
CA LEU A 359 -5.48 -33.90 36.48
C LEU A 359 -5.46 -33.71 38.01
N ASN A 360 -6.43 -34.30 38.75
CA ASN A 360 -6.60 -34.11 40.21
C ASN A 360 -6.63 -32.62 40.59
N VAL A 361 -7.33 -31.80 39.80
CA VAL A 361 -7.40 -30.35 40.01
C VAL A 361 -8.23 -30.06 41.27
N MET A 362 -7.71 -29.19 42.12
CA MET A 362 -8.42 -28.76 43.31
C MET A 362 -9.22 -27.48 43.07
N PRO A 363 -10.28 -27.23 43.82
CA PRO A 363 -10.94 -25.93 43.81
C PRO A 363 -9.96 -24.80 44.03
N ASP A 364 -10.27 -23.63 43.47
CA ASP A 364 -9.46 -22.37 43.53
C ASP A 364 -8.10 -22.42 42.81
N GLN A 365 -7.89 -23.45 42.02
CA GLN A 365 -6.77 -23.47 41.09
C GLN A 365 -7.12 -22.76 39.78
N LEU A 366 -6.08 -22.25 39.12
CA LEU A 366 -6.17 -21.60 37.84
C LEU A 366 -5.55 -22.51 36.77
N LEU A 367 -6.29 -22.84 35.74
CA LEU A 367 -5.75 -23.48 34.55
C LEU A 367 -5.52 -22.41 33.49
N THR A 368 -4.29 -22.24 33.01
CA THR A 368 -3.97 -21.38 31.86
C THR A 368 -3.73 -22.25 30.63
N TRP A 369 -4.19 -21.80 29.47
CA TRP A 369 -4.04 -22.57 28.25
C TRP A 369 -3.97 -21.69 27.03
N TYR A 370 -3.30 -22.18 25.98
CA TYR A 370 -3.22 -21.56 24.67
C TYR A 370 -2.99 -22.62 23.58
N PHE A 371 -3.47 -22.33 22.37
CA PHE A 371 -3.12 -23.11 21.20
C PHE A 371 -1.85 -22.57 20.56
N TRP A 372 -1.08 -23.44 19.93
CA TRP A 372 0.08 -23.08 19.16
C TRP A 372 0.10 -23.81 17.82
N ALA A 373 0.79 -23.26 16.83
CA ALA A 373 0.99 -23.87 15.53
C ALA A 373 2.38 -23.54 14.99
N GLU A 374 2.94 -24.42 14.23
CA GLU A 374 4.18 -24.25 13.51
C GLU A 374 3.89 -24.10 12.02
N ASP A 375 4.58 -23.19 11.37
CA ASP A 375 4.68 -23.05 9.94
C ASP A 375 6.16 -23.14 9.52
N ARG A 376 6.43 -23.01 8.23
CA ARG A 376 7.79 -22.88 7.71
C ARG A 376 8.06 -21.44 7.34
N GLY A 377 9.03 -20.83 8.00
CA GLY A 377 9.49 -19.48 7.68
C GLY A 377 10.12 -19.37 6.29
N PRO A 378 10.39 -18.13 5.83
CA PRO A 378 11.02 -17.89 4.52
C PRO A 378 12.40 -18.53 4.36
N ASN A 379 13.09 -18.79 5.46
CA ASN A 379 14.40 -19.49 5.53
C ASN A 379 14.27 -21.03 5.54
N GLY A 380 13.04 -21.56 5.43
CA GLY A 380 12.76 -23.00 5.48
C GLY A 380 12.76 -23.59 6.88
N GLN A 381 13.10 -22.82 7.93
CA GLN A 381 13.09 -23.29 9.31
C GLN A 381 11.65 -23.30 9.85
N PRO A 382 11.32 -24.28 10.75
CA PRO A 382 10.05 -24.26 11.44
C PRO A 382 9.96 -23.01 12.32
N ARG A 383 8.82 -22.33 12.25
CA ARG A 383 8.51 -21.15 13.04
C ARG A 383 7.27 -21.44 13.86
N ARG A 384 7.42 -21.42 15.18
CA ARG A 384 6.32 -21.63 16.11
C ARG A 384 5.59 -20.32 16.37
N HIS A 385 4.30 -20.39 16.39
CA HIS A 385 3.43 -19.28 16.75
C HIS A 385 2.45 -19.69 17.83
N GLU A 386 2.46 -18.96 18.95
CA GLU A 386 1.57 -19.19 20.08
C GLU A 386 0.34 -18.28 19.98
N GLY A 387 -0.84 -18.82 20.30
CA GLY A 387 -2.09 -18.09 20.33
C GLY A 387 -2.25 -17.21 21.57
N ASP A 388 -3.44 -16.64 21.75
CA ASP A 388 -3.76 -15.90 22.96
C ASP A 388 -3.92 -16.84 24.12
N MET A 389 -3.54 -16.37 25.34
CA MET A 389 -3.67 -17.12 26.58
C MET A 389 -5.05 -16.91 27.16
N TYR A 390 -5.64 -17.98 27.66
CA TYR A 390 -6.95 -18.00 28.29
C TYR A 390 -6.89 -18.67 29.66
N PHE A 391 -7.88 -18.38 30.50
CA PHE A 391 -7.94 -18.82 31.87
C PHE A 391 -9.20 -19.67 32.11
N ALA A 392 -9.03 -20.77 32.86
CA ALA A 392 -10.12 -21.52 33.41
C ALA A 392 -9.99 -21.57 34.95
N GLU A 393 -10.89 -20.88 35.65
CA GLU A 393 -10.96 -20.84 37.09
C GLU A 393 -11.67 -22.10 37.60
N VAL A 394 -10.98 -22.90 38.38
CA VAL A 394 -11.58 -24.09 38.98
C VAL A 394 -12.36 -23.70 40.23
N ARG A 395 -13.67 -23.96 40.24
CA ARG A 395 -14.56 -23.59 41.30
C ARG A 395 -15.22 -24.85 41.91
N PRO A 396 -15.56 -24.85 43.22
CA PRO A 396 -16.38 -25.90 43.77
C PRO A 396 -17.66 -26.13 42.98
N PHE A 397 -18.06 -27.37 42.82
CA PHE A 397 -19.25 -27.74 42.05
C PHE A 397 -20.53 -27.01 42.55
N ASP A 398 -20.67 -26.87 43.86
CA ASP A 398 -21.80 -26.18 44.48
C ASP A 398 -21.94 -24.71 44.11
N GLU A 399 -20.84 -24.01 43.89
CA GLU A 399 -20.88 -22.59 43.46
C GLU A 399 -21.36 -22.48 42.02
N ILE A 400 -20.86 -23.31 41.11
CA ILE A 400 -21.26 -23.28 39.69
C ILE A 400 -22.75 -23.61 39.57
N TYR A 401 -23.24 -24.55 40.31
CA TYR A 401 -24.65 -24.96 40.30
C TYR A 401 -25.57 -23.86 40.81
N ARG A 402 -25.15 -23.11 41.86
CA ARG A 402 -25.93 -22.00 42.45
C ARG A 402 -25.94 -20.77 41.53
N GLU A 403 -24.82 -20.43 40.88
CA GLU A 403 -24.83 -19.36 39.89
C GLU A 403 -25.77 -19.62 38.72
N GLY A 404 -25.89 -20.86 38.26
CA GLY A 404 -26.86 -21.26 37.25
C GLY A 404 -28.33 -21.08 37.67
N MET A 405 -28.63 -21.15 38.97
CA MET A 405 -29.98 -20.96 39.51
C MET A 405 -30.27 -19.49 39.89
N SER A 406 -29.26 -18.69 40.21
CA SER A 406 -29.43 -17.33 40.73
C SER A 406 -29.55 -16.21 39.67
N GLN A 407 -29.55 -16.55 38.39
CA GLN A 407 -29.83 -15.56 37.32
C GLN A 407 -31.24 -14.94 37.37
N ARG A 408 -31.98 -15.20 38.41
CA ARG A 408 -33.37 -14.70 38.61
C ARG A 408 -33.65 -13.95 39.90
N SER A 409 -32.64 -13.58 40.70
CA SER A 409 -32.86 -12.88 41.96
C SER A 409 -31.91 -11.74 42.15
N GLU A 410 -32.52 -10.57 42.31
CA GLU A 410 -32.02 -9.27 42.69
C GLU A 410 -30.76 -9.20 43.59
N GLU A 411 -29.97 -8.14 43.36
CA GLU A 411 -28.83 -7.70 44.14
C GLU A 411 -29.03 -7.88 45.68
N MET A 412 -28.20 -8.67 46.29
CA MET A 412 -28.05 -8.68 47.76
C MET A 412 -26.68 -8.12 48.15
N PRO A 413 -26.64 -7.32 49.23
CA PRO A 413 -25.43 -6.57 49.61
C PRO A 413 -24.47 -7.47 50.42
N GLY A 414 -23.36 -7.77 49.83
CA GLY A 414 -22.16 -8.35 50.42
C GLY A 414 -20.96 -7.94 49.61
N THR A 415 -20.90 -6.64 49.25
CA THR A 415 -20.54 -6.26 47.88
C THR A 415 -19.17 -5.63 47.77
N GLU A 416 -18.62 -4.96 48.79
CA GLU A 416 -17.41 -4.15 48.61
C GLU A 416 -16.14 -5.02 48.60
N LYS A 417 -16.02 -5.99 49.49
CA LYS A 417 -14.87 -6.87 49.55
C LYS A 417 -14.79 -7.82 48.34
N LYS A 418 -15.93 -8.35 47.90
CA LYS A 418 -16.01 -9.17 46.67
C LYS A 418 -15.64 -8.39 45.43
N GLN A 419 -16.13 -7.16 45.31
CA GLN A 419 -15.78 -6.26 44.21
C GLN A 419 -14.30 -5.93 44.20
N LEU A 420 -13.66 -5.77 45.36
CA LEU A 420 -12.24 -5.53 45.48
C LEU A 420 -11.41 -6.74 45.01
N ALA A 421 -11.75 -7.96 45.48
CA ALA A 421 -11.08 -9.20 45.04
C ALA A 421 -11.24 -9.44 43.54
N ASP A 422 -12.47 -9.22 43.01
CA ASP A 422 -12.73 -9.33 41.57
C ASP A 422 -11.93 -8.29 40.77
N LYS A 423 -11.80 -7.06 41.27
CA LYS A 423 -11.02 -5.98 40.64
C LYS A 423 -9.54 -6.36 40.58
N LEU A 424 -8.92 -6.76 41.71
CA LEU A 424 -7.52 -7.17 41.77
C LEU A 424 -7.21 -8.34 40.84
N ALA A 425 -8.07 -9.37 40.85
CA ALA A 425 -7.91 -10.53 39.96
C ALA A 425 -8.03 -10.16 38.48
N ASN A 426 -8.96 -9.29 38.12
CA ASN A 426 -9.12 -8.84 36.73
C ASN A 426 -7.95 -7.98 36.26
N GLN A 427 -7.44 -7.11 37.12
CA GLN A 427 -6.24 -6.30 36.80
C GLN A 427 -5.00 -7.22 36.61
N GLN A 428 -4.80 -8.22 37.49
CA GLN A 428 -3.71 -9.17 37.32
C GLN A 428 -3.82 -9.97 36.01
N LYS A 429 -5.03 -10.37 35.58
CA LYS A 429 -5.25 -11.02 34.28
C LYS A 429 -4.85 -10.12 33.10
N LEU A 430 -5.14 -8.82 33.18
CA LEU A 430 -4.74 -7.88 32.14
C LEU A 430 -3.20 -7.77 32.06
N ILE A 431 -2.52 -7.77 33.20
CA ILE A 431 -1.06 -7.73 33.26
C ILE A 431 -0.48 -9.01 32.64
N ILE A 432 -0.97 -10.19 33.03
CA ILE A 432 -0.54 -11.48 32.46
C ILE A 432 -0.69 -11.49 30.93
N ASN A 433 -1.84 -11.04 30.44
CA ASN A 433 -2.09 -10.98 29.00
C ASN A 433 -1.14 -10.00 28.28
N ALA A 434 -0.81 -8.86 28.92
CA ALA A 434 0.14 -7.90 28.38
C ALA A 434 1.56 -8.49 28.31
N THR A 435 2.02 -9.11 29.41
CA THR A 435 3.33 -9.79 29.49
C THR A 435 3.43 -10.93 28.46
N TRP A 436 2.40 -11.76 28.38
CA TRP A 436 2.30 -12.84 27.38
C TRP A 436 2.42 -12.33 25.96
N LYS A 437 1.70 -11.28 25.64
CA LYS A 437 1.72 -10.66 24.32
C LYS A 437 3.08 -10.07 23.99
N LEU A 438 3.69 -9.38 24.95
CA LEU A 438 5.03 -8.83 24.80
C LEU A 438 6.07 -9.93 24.58
N LYS A 439 5.99 -11.04 25.35
CA LYS A 439 6.84 -12.24 25.17
C LYS A 439 6.76 -12.73 23.72
N ARG A 440 5.55 -12.96 23.23
CA ARG A 440 5.32 -13.44 21.84
C ARG A 440 5.87 -12.49 20.77
N GLN A 441 5.75 -11.18 20.99
CA GLN A 441 6.24 -10.19 20.04
C GLN A 441 7.76 -10.07 20.02
N ALA A 442 8.40 -10.36 21.14
CA ALA A 442 9.84 -10.24 21.32
C ALA A 442 10.60 -11.55 21.07
N GLU A 443 9.89 -12.64 20.69
CA GLU A 443 10.49 -13.96 20.47
C GLU A 443 11.41 -13.99 19.25
N ASP A 444 10.98 -13.41 18.13
CA ASP A 444 11.76 -13.35 16.89
C ASP A 444 12.64 -12.09 16.81
N VAL A 445 12.07 -10.93 17.09
CA VAL A 445 12.74 -9.62 17.02
C VAL A 445 12.22 -8.72 18.13
N ILE A 446 13.13 -8.19 18.93
CA ILE A 446 12.78 -7.26 20.01
C ILE A 446 12.16 -5.98 19.39
N PRO A 447 10.89 -5.64 19.71
CA PRO A 447 10.25 -4.44 19.21
C PRO A 447 10.94 -3.16 19.69
N LYS A 448 10.90 -2.09 18.92
CA LYS A 448 11.44 -0.78 19.34
C LYS A 448 10.76 -0.22 20.60
N THR A 449 9.54 -0.63 20.86
CA THR A 449 8.73 -0.23 22.03
C THR A 449 8.93 -1.14 23.23
N PHE A 450 9.76 -2.18 23.11
CA PHE A 450 9.93 -3.22 24.13
C PHE A 450 10.18 -2.65 25.53
N LEU A 451 11.15 -1.77 25.69
CA LEU A 451 11.49 -1.15 26.98
C LEU A 451 10.33 -0.32 27.54
N GLN A 452 9.59 0.39 26.69
CA GLN A 452 8.44 1.18 27.11
C GLN A 452 7.27 0.27 27.56
N ASP A 453 7.07 -0.83 26.83
CA ASP A 453 5.99 -1.79 27.11
C ASP A 453 6.31 -2.58 28.40
N VAL A 454 7.56 -3.01 28.61
CA VAL A 454 8.01 -3.65 29.88
C VAL A 454 7.82 -2.70 31.05
N GLU A 455 8.24 -1.45 30.92
CA GLU A 455 8.11 -0.46 32.00
C GLU A 455 6.65 -0.16 32.34
N LEU A 456 5.76 -0.09 31.35
CA LEU A 456 4.33 0.06 31.58
C LEU A 456 3.74 -1.13 32.35
N ILE A 457 4.12 -2.36 31.98
CA ILE A 457 3.70 -3.59 32.67
C ILE A 457 4.21 -3.57 34.12
N ARG A 458 5.49 -3.23 34.34
CA ARG A 458 6.11 -3.14 35.67
C ARG A 458 5.39 -2.11 36.55
N GLN A 459 5.11 -0.91 36.03
CA GLN A 459 4.36 0.13 36.75
C GLN A 459 2.93 -0.34 37.09
N SER A 460 2.27 -1.03 36.18
CA SER A 460 0.94 -1.59 36.44
C SER A 460 0.97 -2.67 37.52
N GLN A 461 2.01 -3.50 37.52
CA GLN A 461 2.20 -4.54 38.52
C GLN A 461 2.51 -3.92 39.90
N ALA A 462 3.35 -2.87 39.96
CA ALA A 462 3.66 -2.15 41.20
C ALA A 462 2.42 -1.48 41.80
N GLN A 463 1.58 -0.87 40.95
CA GLN A 463 0.33 -0.29 41.41
C GLN A 463 -0.61 -1.36 41.97
N LEU A 464 -0.74 -2.50 41.26
CA LEU A 464 -1.58 -3.60 41.76
C LEU A 464 -1.06 -4.21 43.03
N GLN A 465 0.26 -4.30 43.23
CA GLN A 465 0.87 -4.72 44.48
C GLN A 465 0.46 -3.76 45.61
N GLN A 466 0.59 -2.46 45.43
CA GLN A 466 0.17 -1.48 46.41
C GLN A 466 -1.33 -1.60 46.75
N GLU A 467 -2.21 -1.71 45.72
CA GLU A 467 -3.64 -1.94 45.95
C GLU A 467 -3.91 -3.24 46.75
N THR A 468 -3.08 -4.28 46.52
CA THR A 468 -3.16 -5.56 47.25
C THR A 468 -2.69 -5.43 48.73
N GLU A 469 -1.65 -4.66 49.00
CA GLU A 469 -1.16 -4.35 50.36
C GLU A 469 -2.18 -3.48 51.10
N GLU A 470 -2.77 -2.46 50.45
CA GLU A 470 -3.83 -1.66 51.04
C GLU A 470 -5.10 -2.51 51.36
N ALA A 471 -5.39 -3.50 50.50
CA ALA A 471 -6.46 -4.45 50.72
C ALA A 471 -6.19 -5.32 51.95
N MET A 472 -4.94 -5.75 52.15
CA MET A 472 -4.55 -6.58 53.30
C MET A 472 -4.87 -5.90 54.65
N GLU A 473 -4.75 -4.57 54.75
CA GLU A 473 -5.10 -3.80 55.94
C GLU A 473 -6.64 -3.72 56.18
N GLN A 474 -7.45 -3.93 55.18
CA GLN A 474 -8.93 -3.86 55.24
C GLN A 474 -9.57 -5.20 55.65
N PHE A 475 -8.81 -6.28 55.68
CA PHE A 475 -9.30 -7.62 56.02
C PHE A 475 -8.81 -8.03 57.42
N ASP A 476 -9.75 -8.31 58.29
CA ASP A 476 -9.45 -8.77 59.67
C ASP A 476 -9.13 -10.27 59.76
N ASP A 477 -9.27 -11.02 58.65
CA ASP A 477 -9.03 -12.47 58.61
C ASP A 477 -7.53 -12.74 58.35
N PRO A 478 -6.84 -13.41 59.29
CA PRO A 478 -5.40 -13.68 59.15
C PRO A 478 -5.06 -14.62 57.99
N GLU A 479 -5.94 -15.51 57.57
CA GLU A 479 -5.69 -16.37 56.43
C GLU A 479 -5.83 -15.60 55.08
N VAL A 480 -6.72 -14.61 55.04
CA VAL A 480 -6.87 -13.70 53.89
C VAL A 480 -5.65 -12.81 53.79
N ALA A 481 -5.16 -12.27 54.92
CA ALA A 481 -3.96 -11.46 54.93
C ALA A 481 -2.72 -12.27 54.49
N GLU A 482 -2.63 -13.55 54.87
CA GLU A 482 -1.57 -14.43 54.39
C GLU A 482 -1.59 -14.67 52.88
N ASP A 483 -2.78 -14.94 52.29
CA ASP A 483 -2.92 -15.16 50.85
C ASP A 483 -2.65 -13.88 50.05
N LEU A 484 -3.08 -12.70 50.52
CA LEU A 484 -2.73 -11.39 49.94
C LEU A 484 -1.23 -11.10 50.04
N GLY A 485 -0.60 -11.42 51.20
CA GLY A 485 0.85 -11.26 51.38
C GLY A 485 1.64 -12.16 50.40
N LYS A 486 1.17 -13.40 50.18
CA LYS A 486 1.78 -14.29 49.18
C LYS A 486 1.60 -13.72 47.76
N ALA A 487 0.40 -13.19 47.44
CA ALA A 487 0.16 -12.54 46.17
C ALA A 487 1.11 -11.35 45.94
N ALA A 488 1.25 -10.47 46.94
CA ALA A 488 2.17 -9.33 46.88
C ALA A 488 3.64 -9.76 46.68
N ASN A 489 4.08 -10.83 47.35
CA ASN A 489 5.41 -11.38 47.13
C ASN A 489 5.63 -11.92 45.71
N PHE A 490 4.64 -12.60 45.13
CA PHE A 490 4.74 -13.04 43.74
C PHE A 490 4.72 -11.87 42.76
N MET A 491 3.98 -10.80 43.07
CA MET A 491 3.97 -9.57 42.30
C MET A 491 5.33 -8.89 42.33
N GLN A 492 6.00 -8.87 43.50
CA GLN A 492 7.36 -8.36 43.61
C GLN A 492 8.32 -9.18 42.75
N THR A 493 8.26 -10.51 42.83
CA THR A 493 9.09 -11.39 41.98
C THR A 493 8.87 -11.12 40.51
N ALA A 494 7.62 -10.89 40.09
CA ALA A 494 7.32 -10.53 38.70
C ALA A 494 7.95 -9.21 38.30
N MET A 495 7.91 -8.19 39.16
CA MET A 495 8.54 -6.90 38.91
C MET A 495 10.06 -6.99 38.79
N ASP A 496 10.69 -7.78 39.63
CA ASP A 496 12.15 -8.01 39.59
C ASP A 496 12.56 -8.65 38.25
N GLU A 497 11.78 -9.60 37.74
CA GLU A 497 12.03 -10.24 36.45
C GLU A 497 11.69 -9.33 35.26
N LEU A 498 10.67 -8.47 35.37
CA LEU A 498 10.40 -7.44 34.38
C LEU A 498 11.52 -6.40 34.30
N GLU A 499 12.08 -5.98 35.45
CA GLU A 499 13.24 -5.10 35.50
C GLU A 499 14.47 -5.76 34.87
N ASN A 500 14.71 -7.05 35.16
CA ASN A 500 15.74 -7.86 34.52
C ASN A 500 15.56 -7.96 32.99
N ALA A 501 14.31 -8.04 32.50
CA ALA A 501 14.01 -8.01 31.09
C ALA A 501 14.34 -6.66 30.44
N ALA A 502 14.03 -5.56 31.14
CA ALA A 502 14.33 -4.20 30.68
C ALA A 502 15.83 -3.93 30.64
N ASP A 503 16.56 -4.23 31.74
CA ASP A 503 17.98 -3.98 31.86
C ASP A 503 18.81 -4.75 30.82
N ASN A 504 18.45 -5.99 30.55
CA ASN A 504 19.16 -6.82 29.61
C ASN A 504 18.63 -6.64 28.16
N ASN A 505 17.52 -5.94 27.96
CA ASN A 505 16.80 -5.83 26.71
C ASN A 505 16.59 -7.20 26.05
N LYS A 506 16.06 -8.16 26.82
CA LYS A 506 15.83 -9.56 26.40
C LYS A 506 14.44 -10.04 26.79
N ALA A 507 13.83 -10.84 25.94
CA ALA A 507 12.51 -11.45 26.19
C ALA A 507 12.55 -12.62 27.20
N LYS A 508 13.68 -13.28 27.38
CA LYS A 508 13.79 -14.49 28.21
C LYS A 508 13.31 -14.31 29.67
N PRO A 509 13.60 -13.19 30.39
CA PRO A 509 13.08 -12.98 31.74
C PRO A 509 11.55 -12.80 31.83
N LEU A 510 10.86 -12.56 30.71
CA LEU A 510 9.39 -12.46 30.70
C LEU A 510 8.71 -13.80 31.04
N GLU A 511 9.38 -14.92 30.86
CA GLU A 511 8.81 -16.23 31.17
C GLU A 511 8.70 -16.49 32.69
N PRO A 512 9.77 -16.29 33.51
CA PRO A 512 9.61 -16.35 34.95
C PRO A 512 8.73 -15.23 35.49
N ALA A 513 8.72 -14.01 34.91
CA ALA A 513 7.80 -12.97 35.30
C ALA A 513 6.35 -13.42 35.13
N LEU A 514 6.00 -14.00 33.97
CA LEU A 514 4.67 -14.55 33.67
C LEU A 514 4.26 -15.64 34.67
N THR A 515 5.20 -16.51 35.03
CA THR A 515 4.96 -17.56 36.02
C THR A 515 4.63 -16.96 37.41
N ALA A 516 5.36 -15.93 37.84
CA ALA A 516 5.07 -15.25 39.08
C ALA A 516 3.75 -14.49 39.06
N GLU A 517 3.42 -13.83 37.96
CA GLU A 517 2.12 -13.17 37.74
C GLU A 517 0.94 -14.16 37.82
N GLN A 518 1.08 -15.36 37.23
CA GLN A 518 0.08 -16.44 37.33
C GLN A 518 -0.09 -16.97 38.75
N GLN A 519 1.02 -17.08 39.51
CA GLN A 519 0.99 -17.46 40.91
C GLN A 519 0.31 -16.39 41.77
N ALA A 520 0.58 -15.10 41.50
CA ALA A 520 -0.13 -13.99 42.14
C ALA A 520 -1.65 -14.07 41.90
N LEU A 521 -2.06 -14.27 40.64
CA LEU A 521 -3.46 -14.41 40.29
C LEU A 521 -4.11 -15.61 41.01
N ALA A 522 -3.41 -16.74 41.13
CA ALA A 522 -3.92 -17.91 41.84
C ALA A 522 -4.21 -17.63 43.31
N GLN A 523 -3.37 -16.82 44.00
CA GLN A 523 -3.62 -16.40 45.38
C GLN A 523 -4.81 -15.44 45.49
N LEU A 524 -4.91 -14.47 44.57
CA LEU A 524 -6.07 -13.55 44.51
C LEU A 524 -7.39 -14.27 44.28
N LEU A 525 -7.40 -15.36 43.51
CA LEU A 525 -8.58 -16.17 43.28
C LEU A 525 -9.02 -16.96 44.53
N LYS A 526 -8.08 -17.41 45.39
CA LYS A 526 -8.41 -18.02 46.69
C LYS A 526 -9.11 -17.04 47.61
N LEU A 527 -8.66 -15.79 47.62
CA LEU A 527 -9.32 -14.71 48.35
C LEU A 527 -10.79 -14.61 48.00
N ARG A 528 -11.10 -14.62 46.71
CA ARG A 528 -12.44 -14.53 46.18
C ARG A 528 -13.34 -15.70 46.62
N ALA A 529 -12.77 -16.90 46.71
CA ALA A 529 -13.50 -18.10 47.16
C ALA A 529 -13.88 -18.05 48.62
N ARG A 530 -12.98 -17.62 49.49
CA ARG A 530 -13.19 -17.51 50.95
C ARG A 530 -14.23 -16.46 51.35
N GLU A 531 -14.27 -15.33 50.63
CA GLU A 531 -15.28 -14.30 50.86
C GLU A 531 -16.72 -14.75 50.60
N PHE A 532 -16.91 -15.70 49.70
CA PHE A 532 -18.22 -16.27 49.46
C PHE A 532 -18.79 -16.98 50.71
N ILE A 533 -17.95 -17.45 51.60
CA ILE A 533 -18.32 -18.14 52.83
C ILE A 533 -18.62 -17.12 53.97
N VAL A 534 -17.92 -15.98 54.00
CA VAL A 534 -17.97 -14.99 55.09
C VAL A 534 -19.02 -13.90 54.88
N SER A 535 -19.34 -13.51 53.63
CA SER A 535 -20.23 -12.40 53.34
C SER A 535 -21.72 -12.59 53.70
N GLN A 536 -22.04 -13.72 54.38
CA GLN A 536 -23.35 -13.96 54.97
C GLN A 536 -23.63 -13.14 56.25
N SER A 537 -22.63 -12.36 56.77
CA SER A 537 -22.77 -11.80 58.11
C SER A 537 -22.52 -10.31 58.36
N GLN A 538 -22.03 -9.43 57.47
CA GLN A 538 -21.95 -8.01 57.83
C GLN A 538 -21.85 -7.01 56.66
N GLN A 539 -22.51 -5.87 56.84
CA GLN A 539 -22.72 -4.74 55.98
C GLN A 539 -21.91 -3.51 56.43
N GLY A 540 -21.25 -2.75 55.55
CA GLY A 540 -20.74 -1.39 55.85
C GLY A 540 -19.76 -0.78 54.82
N LYS A 541 -20.00 0.41 54.47
CA LYS A 541 -19.58 1.44 53.54
C LYS A 541 -18.10 1.71 53.29
N GLY A 542 -17.80 2.15 52.01
CA GLY A 542 -16.77 3.15 51.80
C GLY A 542 -16.17 3.36 50.44
N LYS A 543 -15.49 4.27 50.05
CA LYS A 543 -15.40 5.17 48.94
C LYS A 543 -13.96 5.32 48.41
N GLY A 544 -13.76 5.41 47.09
CA GLY A 544 -12.65 6.13 46.48
C GLY A 544 -11.82 5.38 45.41
N GLN A 545 -12.00 5.76 44.16
CA GLN A 545 -11.23 5.28 42.99
C GLN A 545 -10.26 6.36 42.52
N SER A 546 -8.96 6.06 42.38
CA SER A 546 -7.96 7.00 41.89
C SER A 546 -7.93 7.06 40.37
N SER A 547 -7.81 8.26 39.81
CA SER A 547 -7.81 8.52 38.36
C SER A 547 -6.61 7.92 37.59
N GLN A 548 -5.60 7.45 38.31
CA GLN A 548 -4.37 6.90 37.74
C GLN A 548 -4.52 5.42 37.35
N SER A 549 -5.30 4.66 38.15
CA SER A 549 -5.65 3.26 37.85
C SER A 549 -6.42 3.12 36.52
N GLN A 550 -7.37 4.05 36.26
CA GLN A 550 -8.13 4.03 35.02
C GLN A 550 -7.29 4.33 33.78
N ARG A 551 -6.30 5.24 33.91
CA ARG A 551 -5.38 5.54 32.79
C ARG A 551 -4.46 4.36 32.45
N ASN A 552 -3.92 3.68 33.44
CA ASN A 552 -3.08 2.52 33.23
C ASN A 552 -3.88 1.33 32.68
N GLU A 553 -5.10 1.12 33.16
CA GLU A 553 -6.02 0.11 32.60
C GLU A 553 -6.36 0.40 31.13
N GLU A 554 -6.60 1.65 30.77
CA GLU A 554 -6.86 2.07 29.40
C GLU A 554 -5.62 1.91 28.51
N GLN A 555 -4.42 2.17 29.04
CA GLN A 555 -3.16 1.96 28.33
C GLN A 555 -2.84 0.48 28.13
N LEU A 556 -3.08 -0.37 29.14
CA LEU A 556 -2.94 -1.83 29.01
C LEU A 556 -3.95 -2.40 27.98
N ARG A 557 -5.18 -1.94 27.98
CA ARG A 557 -6.16 -2.25 26.95
C ARG A 557 -5.74 -1.75 25.56
N ASN A 558 -5.06 -0.59 25.48
CA ASN A 558 -4.56 -0.04 24.21
C ASN A 558 -3.33 -0.77 23.68
N LEU A 559 -2.53 -1.43 24.50
CA LEU A 559 -1.55 -2.43 24.03
C LEU A 559 -2.27 -3.59 23.30
N ASP A 560 -3.49 -3.89 23.69
CA ASP A 560 -4.36 -4.87 23.02
C ASP A 560 -4.99 -4.35 21.72
N ILE A 561 -5.12 -3.03 21.54
CA ILE A 561 -5.80 -2.39 20.39
C ILE A 561 -4.90 -2.22 19.15
N LYS A 562 -3.58 -2.23 19.29
CA LYS A 562 -2.65 -2.00 18.16
C LYS A 562 -2.61 -3.09 17.08
N LYS A 563 -3.30 -4.23 17.26
CA LYS A 563 -3.59 -5.21 16.19
C LYS A 563 -5.09 -5.25 15.91
N LYS A 564 -5.54 -4.40 15.01
CA LYS A 564 -6.95 -4.23 14.57
C LYS A 564 -7.47 -5.35 13.65
N GLU A 565 -7.00 -6.59 13.72
CA GLU A 565 -7.53 -7.66 12.86
C GLU A 565 -8.09 -8.90 13.59
N GLN A 566 -8.06 -8.97 14.92
CA GLN A 566 -8.66 -10.09 15.65
C GLN A 566 -9.38 -9.60 16.92
N ARG A 567 -10.45 -8.83 16.77
CA ARG A 567 -11.40 -8.58 17.85
C ARG A 567 -12.77 -9.13 17.50
N TYR A 568 -12.92 -10.39 17.81
CA TYR A 568 -14.20 -10.92 18.24
C TYR A 568 -13.93 -11.60 19.57
N GLU A 569 -14.65 -11.08 20.58
CA GLU A 569 -14.88 -11.69 21.89
C GLU A 569 -14.36 -10.93 23.09
N THR A 570 -15.17 -10.01 23.51
CA THR A 570 -15.64 -9.87 24.90
C THR A 570 -16.81 -8.91 24.89
N ALA A 571 -18.01 -9.43 24.79
CA ALA A 571 -19.22 -8.69 25.09
C ALA A 571 -20.35 -9.64 25.46
N ASN A 572 -20.47 -9.89 26.73
CA ASN A 572 -21.75 -10.29 27.29
C ASN A 572 -21.94 -9.53 28.60
N GLN A 573 -22.32 -8.26 28.51
CA GLN A 573 -23.07 -7.54 29.54
C GLN A 573 -23.38 -6.13 29.06
N ASN A 574 -24.21 -5.98 28.05
CA ASN A 574 -25.05 -4.81 27.71
C ASN A 574 -25.61 -5.04 26.30
N GLN A 575 -26.54 -6.00 26.21
CA GLN A 575 -26.97 -6.51 24.89
C GLN A 575 -27.85 -5.56 24.06
N GLN A 576 -28.25 -4.40 24.53
CA GLN A 576 -29.05 -3.46 23.74
C GLN A 576 -28.29 -2.21 23.30
N GLN A 577 -27.42 -1.61 24.13
CA GLN A 577 -26.63 -0.45 23.72
C GLN A 577 -25.39 -0.80 22.86
N ASP A 578 -24.89 -2.03 22.96
CA ASP A 578 -23.71 -2.49 22.19
C ASP A 578 -24.06 -3.00 20.79
N GLN A 579 -25.30 -3.41 20.52
CA GLN A 579 -25.71 -3.78 19.16
C GLN A 579 -25.77 -2.56 18.25
N GLU A 580 -26.31 -1.43 18.72
CA GLU A 580 -26.36 -0.19 17.95
C GLU A 580 -24.97 0.36 17.64
N LYS A 581 -24.07 0.40 18.61
CA LYS A 581 -22.67 0.83 18.39
C LYS A 581 -21.89 -0.10 17.46
N ARG A 582 -22.20 -1.40 17.44
CA ARG A 582 -21.58 -2.38 16.54
C ARG A 582 -22.03 -2.22 15.10
N GLU A 583 -23.29 -1.89 14.88
CA GLU A 583 -23.84 -1.63 13.55
C GLU A 583 -23.26 -0.34 12.95
N ASP A 584 -23.14 0.72 13.75
CA ASP A 584 -22.52 1.98 13.34
C ASP A 584 -21.03 1.79 13.01
N HIS A 585 -20.28 1.04 13.83
CA HIS A 585 -18.87 0.72 13.54
C HIS A 585 -18.69 -0.19 12.31
N GLN A 586 -19.62 -1.10 12.05
CA GLN A 586 -19.58 -1.92 10.82
C GLN A 586 -19.91 -1.08 9.59
N ALA A 587 -20.87 -0.16 9.70
CA ALA A 587 -21.21 0.77 8.63
C ALA A 587 -20.02 1.69 8.31
N LEU A 588 -19.38 2.25 9.32
CA LEU A 588 -18.20 3.12 9.19
C LEU A 588 -17.00 2.37 8.59
N SER A 589 -16.75 1.13 8.99
CA SER A 589 -15.68 0.31 8.42
C SER A 589 -15.91 0.03 6.93
N ARG A 590 -17.15 -0.26 6.54
CA ARG A 590 -17.51 -0.49 5.12
C ARG A 590 -17.47 0.79 4.29
N LEU A 591 -17.90 1.93 4.85
CA LEU A 591 -17.77 3.23 4.20
C LEU A 591 -16.31 3.56 3.91
N LYS A 592 -15.43 3.32 4.88
CA LYS A 592 -13.98 3.52 4.71
C LYS A 592 -13.41 2.64 3.59
N GLU A 593 -13.80 1.38 3.54
CA GLU A 593 -13.37 0.45 2.50
C GLU A 593 -13.89 0.88 1.11
N LEU A 594 -15.16 1.27 1.01
CA LEU A 594 -15.75 1.76 -0.24
C LEU A 594 -15.09 3.07 -0.71
N ALA A 595 -14.82 4.02 0.20
CA ALA A 595 -14.14 5.27 -0.12
C ALA A 595 -12.71 5.01 -0.67
N GLN A 596 -11.98 4.09 -0.06
CA GLN A 596 -10.64 3.72 -0.51
C GLN A 596 -10.66 3.04 -1.88
N ARG A 597 -11.56 2.09 -2.10
CA ARG A 597 -11.73 1.43 -3.41
C ARG A 597 -12.16 2.42 -4.51
N GLN A 598 -13.01 3.40 -4.15
CA GLN A 598 -13.46 4.43 -5.08
C GLN A 598 -12.32 5.38 -5.47
N ASN A 599 -11.42 5.70 -4.53
CA ASN A 599 -10.20 6.46 -4.79
C ASN A 599 -9.27 5.71 -5.76
N ASP A 600 -8.99 4.44 -5.49
CA ASP A 600 -8.14 3.60 -6.35
C ASP A 600 -8.72 3.49 -7.76
N LEU A 601 -10.04 3.40 -7.88
CA LEU A 601 -10.71 3.37 -9.18
C LEU A 601 -10.62 4.71 -9.91
N ALA A 602 -10.72 5.83 -9.20
CA ALA A 602 -10.59 7.17 -9.78
C ALA A 602 -9.18 7.40 -10.34
N GLU A 603 -8.13 6.97 -9.61
CA GLU A 603 -6.74 7.02 -10.09
C GLU A 603 -6.52 6.14 -11.33
N LYS A 604 -6.97 4.88 -11.29
CA LYS A 604 -6.87 3.96 -12.44
C LYS A 604 -7.60 4.49 -13.67
N LEU A 605 -8.76 5.13 -13.50
CA LEU A 605 -9.50 5.74 -14.61
C LEU A 605 -8.76 6.93 -15.20
N LYS A 606 -8.12 7.75 -14.37
CA LYS A 606 -7.32 8.90 -14.82
C LYS A 606 -6.08 8.45 -15.58
N ASP A 607 -5.41 7.41 -15.09
CA ASP A 607 -4.25 6.81 -15.76
C ASP A 607 -4.66 6.18 -17.10
N LEU A 608 -5.81 5.50 -17.13
CA LEU A 608 -6.33 4.91 -18.34
C LEU A 608 -6.79 5.95 -19.36
N GLN A 609 -7.30 7.09 -18.91
CA GLN A 609 -7.66 8.22 -19.77
C GLN A 609 -6.41 8.82 -20.45
N THR A 610 -5.34 9.04 -19.70
CA THR A 610 -4.05 9.51 -20.26
C THR A 610 -3.44 8.49 -21.21
N ALA A 611 -3.42 7.22 -20.82
CA ALA A 611 -2.90 6.15 -21.67
C ALA A 611 -3.68 6.00 -22.98
N LEU A 612 -4.99 6.21 -22.96
CA LEU A 612 -5.84 6.10 -24.16
C LEU A 612 -5.65 7.28 -25.12
N GLN A 613 -5.27 8.46 -24.59
CA GLN A 613 -4.89 9.61 -25.43
C GLN A 613 -3.50 9.43 -26.06
N GLU A 614 -2.61 8.68 -25.41
CA GLU A 614 -1.25 8.43 -25.87
C GLU A 614 -1.12 7.16 -26.75
N ALA A 615 -2.11 6.27 -26.71
CA ALA A 615 -2.11 4.99 -27.45
C ALA A 615 -2.08 5.19 -28.96
N LYS A 616 -0.97 4.75 -29.59
CA LYS A 616 -0.74 4.87 -31.04
C LYS A 616 -1.02 3.56 -31.80
N THR A 617 -0.98 2.41 -31.12
CA THR A 617 -1.16 1.09 -31.74
C THR A 617 -2.54 0.48 -31.42
N GLU A 618 -3.04 -0.37 -32.33
CA GLU A 618 -4.30 -1.10 -32.12
C GLU A 618 -4.22 -2.12 -30.96
N GLU A 619 -3.03 -2.66 -30.69
CA GLU A 619 -2.82 -3.61 -29.61
C GLU A 619 -2.88 -2.94 -28.25
N GLU A 620 -2.27 -1.76 -28.11
CA GLU A 620 -2.38 -0.93 -26.90
C GLU A 620 -3.84 -0.57 -26.62
N ARG A 621 -4.58 -0.17 -27.64
CA ARG A 621 -6.01 0.15 -27.49
C ARG A 621 -6.85 -1.04 -27.04
N LYS A 622 -6.57 -2.25 -27.56
CA LYS A 622 -7.26 -3.47 -27.12
C LYS A 622 -6.96 -3.83 -25.66
N GLU A 623 -5.73 -3.62 -25.23
CA GLU A 623 -5.36 -3.86 -23.81
C GLU A 623 -6.02 -2.83 -22.88
N LEU A 624 -6.04 -1.56 -23.25
CA LEU A 624 -6.74 -0.51 -22.52
C LEU A 624 -8.26 -0.75 -22.47
N GLU A 625 -8.86 -1.29 -23.54
CA GLU A 625 -10.26 -1.71 -23.55
C GLU A 625 -10.55 -2.87 -22.56
N ARG A 626 -9.62 -3.83 -22.42
CA ARG A 626 -9.73 -4.90 -21.42
C ARG A 626 -9.65 -4.35 -20.00
N GLN A 627 -8.74 -3.40 -19.75
CA GLN A 627 -8.63 -2.74 -18.46
C GLN A 627 -9.89 -1.94 -18.15
N LEU A 628 -10.44 -1.20 -19.10
CA LEU A 628 -11.68 -0.47 -18.96
C LEU A 628 -12.87 -1.40 -18.63
N LYS A 629 -12.90 -2.60 -19.21
CA LYS A 629 -13.91 -3.61 -18.89
C LYS A 629 -13.80 -4.08 -17.44
N ARG A 630 -12.56 -4.31 -16.93
CA ARG A 630 -12.32 -4.69 -15.53
C ARG A 630 -12.76 -3.59 -14.57
N LEU A 631 -12.40 -2.33 -14.83
CA LEU A 631 -12.82 -1.19 -14.01
C LEU A 631 -14.33 -1.01 -13.99
N ARG A 632 -15.01 -1.30 -15.10
CA ARG A 632 -16.48 -1.29 -15.18
C ARG A 632 -17.11 -2.37 -14.28
N GLU A 633 -16.53 -3.55 -14.23
CA GLU A 633 -16.99 -4.62 -13.34
C GLU A 633 -16.73 -4.28 -11.87
N GLU A 634 -15.59 -3.66 -11.57
CA GLU A 634 -15.24 -3.18 -10.22
C GLU A 634 -16.22 -2.10 -9.75
N GLN A 635 -16.55 -1.13 -10.60
CA GLN A 635 -17.57 -0.10 -10.30
C GLN A 635 -18.95 -0.72 -10.03
N ARG A 636 -19.35 -1.75 -10.77
CA ARG A 636 -20.63 -2.45 -10.54
C ARG A 636 -20.65 -3.20 -9.21
N ARG A 637 -19.54 -3.82 -8.81
CA ARG A 637 -19.42 -4.47 -7.49
C ARG A 637 -19.54 -3.47 -6.37
N MET A 638 -18.86 -2.34 -6.48
CA MET A 638 -18.96 -1.27 -5.47
C MET A 638 -20.37 -0.68 -5.36
N LEU A 639 -21.10 -0.57 -6.46
CA LEU A 639 -22.52 -0.19 -6.45
C LEU A 639 -23.38 -1.20 -5.67
N ALA A 640 -23.15 -2.49 -5.85
CA ALA A 640 -23.86 -3.54 -5.10
C ALA A 640 -23.52 -3.50 -3.61
N ASP A 641 -22.26 -3.25 -3.26
CA ASP A 641 -21.80 -3.09 -1.87
C ASP A 641 -22.45 -1.87 -1.21
N LEU A 642 -22.57 -0.75 -1.94
CA LEU A 642 -23.25 0.47 -1.48
C LEU A 642 -24.76 0.23 -1.28
N ASP A 643 -25.41 -0.49 -2.20
CA ASP A 643 -26.82 -0.87 -2.07
C ASP A 643 -27.06 -1.75 -0.84
N GLY A 644 -26.15 -2.67 -0.55
CA GLY A 644 -26.17 -3.48 0.66
C GLY A 644 -25.99 -2.67 1.95
N LEU A 645 -25.14 -1.64 1.92
CA LEU A 645 -24.97 -0.71 3.05
C LEU A 645 -26.21 0.15 3.25
N ARG A 646 -26.79 0.69 2.17
CA ARG A 646 -28.03 1.48 2.21
C ARG A 646 -29.18 0.69 2.80
N GLN A 647 -29.35 -0.57 2.42
CA GLN A 647 -30.42 -1.42 2.93
C GLN A 647 -30.32 -1.63 4.45
N ARG A 648 -29.11 -1.70 5.00
CA ARG A 648 -28.87 -1.81 6.44
C ARG A 648 -29.15 -0.52 7.19
N VAL A 649 -28.71 0.63 6.65
CA VAL A 649 -28.96 1.96 7.22
C VAL A 649 -30.46 2.32 7.21
N GLN A 650 -31.23 1.76 6.26
CA GLN A 650 -32.68 1.99 6.13
C GLN A 650 -33.54 1.02 6.95
N GLN A 651 -32.97 0.11 7.76
CA GLN A 651 -33.73 -0.75 8.62
C GLN A 651 -34.59 0.07 9.62
N PRO A 652 -35.77 -0.41 10.01
CA PRO A 652 -36.72 0.37 10.81
C PRO A 652 -36.15 0.88 12.14
N GLU A 653 -35.22 0.14 12.71
CA GLU A 653 -34.56 0.42 13.99
C GLU A 653 -33.60 1.62 13.91
N ASN A 654 -33.04 1.92 12.72
CA ASN A 654 -32.03 2.97 12.50
C ASN A 654 -32.56 4.19 11.73
N ARG A 655 -33.82 4.15 11.29
CA ARG A 655 -34.37 5.09 10.30
C ARG A 655 -34.47 6.55 10.76
N GLU A 656 -34.79 6.80 12.05
CA GLU A 656 -34.94 8.17 12.58
C GLU A 656 -33.55 8.78 12.84
N ARG A 657 -32.58 8.00 13.23
CA ARG A 657 -31.23 8.43 13.63
C ARG A 657 -30.35 8.75 12.43
N ASN A 658 -30.47 7.96 11.35
CA ASN A 658 -29.60 8.01 10.18
C ASN A 658 -30.28 8.62 8.94
N GLN A 659 -31.26 9.51 9.12
CA GLN A 659 -32.01 10.09 8.00
C GLN A 659 -31.13 10.94 7.08
N GLN A 660 -30.11 11.60 7.62
CA GLN A 660 -29.15 12.43 6.89
C GLN A 660 -28.17 11.57 6.11
N ALA A 661 -27.61 10.55 6.74
CA ALA A 661 -26.74 9.56 6.12
C ALA A 661 -27.43 8.77 4.99
N SER A 662 -28.70 8.43 5.16
CA SER A 662 -29.50 7.77 4.12
C SER A 662 -29.66 8.63 2.87
N LYS A 663 -29.88 9.96 3.03
CA LYS A 663 -29.97 10.90 1.91
C LYS A 663 -28.62 11.09 1.18
N GLN A 664 -27.53 11.10 1.94
CA GLN A 664 -26.19 11.22 1.35
C GLN A 664 -25.79 9.94 0.61
N LEU A 665 -26.08 8.76 1.17
CA LEU A 665 -25.90 7.48 0.47
C LEU A 665 -26.68 7.41 -0.85
N GLU A 666 -27.85 8.00 -0.89
CA GLU A 666 -28.65 8.07 -2.13
C GLU A 666 -28.00 8.96 -3.19
N LYS A 667 -27.49 10.12 -2.81
CA LYS A 667 -26.72 11.01 -3.70
C LYS A 667 -25.43 10.37 -4.20
N THR A 668 -24.70 9.70 -3.32
CA THR A 668 -23.49 8.97 -3.69
C THR A 668 -23.79 7.85 -4.68
N ARG A 669 -24.89 7.12 -4.43
CA ARG A 669 -25.36 6.08 -5.33
C ARG A 669 -25.69 6.61 -6.74
N GLU A 670 -26.36 7.75 -6.83
CA GLU A 670 -26.64 8.40 -8.12
C GLU A 670 -25.36 8.72 -8.87
N LYS A 671 -24.35 9.28 -8.20
CA LYS A 671 -23.06 9.61 -8.82
C LYS A 671 -22.28 8.37 -9.24
N MET A 672 -22.30 7.31 -8.42
CA MET A 672 -21.68 6.04 -8.78
C MET A 672 -22.40 5.36 -9.96
N THR A 673 -23.72 5.49 -10.06
CA THR A 673 -24.50 5.01 -11.20
C THR A 673 -24.17 5.82 -12.46
N GLU A 674 -24.08 7.14 -12.34
CA GLU A 674 -23.66 8.03 -13.43
C GLU A 674 -22.24 7.70 -13.93
N ALA A 675 -21.31 7.38 -13.02
CA ALA A 675 -19.97 6.91 -13.36
C ALA A 675 -20.02 5.58 -14.12
N ALA A 676 -20.82 4.62 -13.66
CA ALA A 676 -20.99 3.32 -14.32
C ALA A 676 -21.59 3.46 -15.73
N GLU A 677 -22.58 4.35 -15.91
CA GLU A 677 -23.16 4.64 -17.23
C GLU A 677 -22.17 5.35 -18.16
N ALA A 678 -21.38 6.30 -17.62
CA ALA A 678 -20.35 6.98 -18.39
C ALA A 678 -19.26 5.98 -18.87
N LEU A 679 -18.85 5.05 -18.00
CA LEU A 679 -17.97 3.95 -18.37
C LEU A 679 -18.58 3.03 -19.44
N GLN A 680 -19.90 2.79 -19.38
CA GLN A 680 -20.59 2.00 -20.38
C GLN A 680 -20.62 2.71 -21.73
N LYS A 681 -20.78 4.03 -21.76
CA LYS A 681 -20.78 4.89 -22.95
C LYS A 681 -19.37 5.25 -23.42
N ARG A 682 -18.32 4.73 -22.79
CA ARG A 682 -16.89 5.04 -23.06
C ARG A 682 -16.54 6.53 -22.92
N ASN A 683 -17.28 7.28 -22.14
CA ASN A 683 -17.01 8.68 -21.85
C ASN A 683 -16.17 8.76 -20.55
N LEU A 684 -14.83 8.68 -20.72
CA LEU A 684 -13.89 8.66 -19.60
C LEU A 684 -13.86 9.97 -18.82
N ASP A 685 -13.98 11.12 -19.49
CA ASP A 685 -14.01 12.44 -18.84
C ASP A 685 -15.17 12.53 -17.83
N LYS A 686 -16.35 12.10 -18.28
CA LYS A 686 -17.54 12.08 -17.43
C LYS A 686 -17.41 11.04 -16.32
N ALA A 687 -16.85 9.88 -16.62
CA ALA A 687 -16.63 8.81 -15.66
C ALA A 687 -15.67 9.26 -14.54
N VAL A 688 -14.51 9.84 -14.86
CA VAL A 688 -13.54 10.38 -13.90
C VAL A 688 -14.17 11.43 -13.00
N ASN A 689 -14.90 12.39 -13.58
CA ASN A 689 -15.57 13.45 -12.83
C ASN A 689 -16.63 12.90 -11.85
N SER A 690 -17.48 11.97 -12.31
CA SER A 690 -18.53 11.38 -11.47
C SER A 690 -17.93 10.47 -10.38
N THR A 691 -16.85 9.73 -10.68
CA THR A 691 -16.12 8.89 -9.74
C THR A 691 -15.47 9.73 -8.64
N THR A 692 -14.81 10.85 -9.00
CA THR A 692 -14.17 11.76 -8.03
C THR A 692 -15.20 12.44 -7.13
N ARG A 693 -16.40 12.78 -7.65
CA ARG A 693 -17.48 13.31 -6.84
C ARG A 693 -18.05 12.27 -5.88
N ALA A 694 -18.23 11.04 -6.34
CA ALA A 694 -18.70 9.94 -5.50
C ALA A 694 -17.71 9.62 -4.38
N GLN A 695 -16.40 9.70 -4.66
CA GLN A 695 -15.34 9.56 -3.67
C GLN A 695 -15.46 10.62 -2.55
N ARG A 696 -15.59 11.90 -2.91
CA ARG A 696 -15.75 12.98 -1.92
C ARG A 696 -16.99 12.80 -1.06
N ASP A 697 -18.12 12.43 -1.69
CA ASP A 697 -19.35 12.18 -0.93
C ASP A 697 -19.21 10.99 0.04
N LEU A 698 -18.40 9.95 -0.29
CA LEU A 698 -18.09 8.84 0.62
C LEU A 698 -17.15 9.27 1.75
N GLU A 699 -16.19 10.15 1.48
CA GLU A 699 -15.28 10.70 2.48
C GLU A 699 -16.05 11.62 3.46
N ASP A 700 -16.90 12.50 2.95
CA ASP A 700 -17.76 13.37 3.76
C ASP A 700 -18.71 12.53 4.65
N LEU A 701 -19.29 11.48 4.09
CA LEU A 701 -20.17 10.56 4.81
C LEU A 701 -19.42 9.75 5.89
N ARG A 702 -18.17 9.38 5.64
CA ARG A 702 -17.30 8.76 6.64
C ARG A 702 -17.03 9.68 7.81
N ASP A 703 -16.83 10.98 7.56
CA ASP A 703 -16.47 11.96 8.59
C ASP A 703 -17.70 12.41 9.39
N GLU A 704 -18.93 12.20 8.89
CA GLU A 704 -20.20 12.42 9.60
C GLU A 704 -20.60 11.22 10.50
N PHE A 705 -20.16 9.98 10.19
CA PHE A 705 -20.40 8.78 11.00
C PHE A 705 -19.37 8.61 12.11
#